data_484fa0775baa2423990e3aa6b52c1ead
#
_entry.id   484fa0775baa2423990e3aa6b52c1ead
#
_cell.length_a   1.000
_cell.length_b   1.000
_cell.length_c   1.000
_cell.angle_alpha   90.00
_cell.angle_beta   90.00
_cell.angle_gamma   90.00
#
_symmetry.space_group_name_H-M   'P 1'
#
loop_
_entity.id
_entity.type
_entity.pdbx_description
1 polymer ?
#
loop_
_entity_poly.entity_id
_entity_poly.type
_entity_poly.pdbx_seq_one_letter_code
_entity_poly.pdbx_strand_id
1 'polypeptide(L)'
;MNDVMNRFGFTYNAAHGRVPGPFVPLQDEPHEVDAVHARKNTKTVLVPQIQSMKDYILKHCKRLIFRALNQGVHDGVLDLPLDMDWGKVTLSAANCTIGEMNFWRYDKYTALADVIVQPEICTEDSFASCPLYVELWINMKSGMEFYTGECGHLKNLPERPYWRLSNYMIPILRKDEIEAGAEELLLRLCPNALSDLNEHNAFVLAERMGLNVERLPLYNKSRTLSMLFFCAGTVTVQDDPPSPEADPPEPYTVTIPGNTILINTRAVHKDYCQLEIYHECVHYDWHFMFYRLQHMHTNDINALKTRRIVITDSSQNKNPLTWMEWQANRGSFGLMMPLSMMSPLVNDQKDALTGSSLHWGKRFELIARRIAREHDLPKFRVRARLIQMNYIAAKGALNYVDGGYIEPFAFDLSKGNGNYTFVLTRENLFEEYQTNQDFRERMDSGRYIYVDGHICLNDERYITSTPNGLKLTPWANAHVDQCCLRFINVYEACGLSEYCFGCLNSDEEYNRHYISFAEESGELSAREKLEHMTRVLNALPDTFPETLSMLMTQSGITEENLEERSGISVRTISRLRREERSNYSMDQVIALCVALQLPPWLSAELLDRAGLLLRRTKQHRAYRLILDCMFMDTLDTVQSFLRASGCEALKLKAI
;
A
#
# COMPACT_ATOMS: atom_id res chain seq x y z
N MET A 1 23.58 -24.41 -18.63
CA MET A 1 23.50 -22.96 -18.45
C MET A 1 23.56 -22.23 -19.80
N ASN A 2 24.61 -22.37 -20.59
CA ASN A 2 24.72 -21.74 -21.92
C ASN A 2 23.59 -22.16 -22.91
N ASP A 3 23.15 -23.43 -22.88
CA ASP A 3 22.07 -23.92 -23.77
C ASP A 3 20.68 -23.33 -23.43
N VAL A 4 20.42 -23.08 -22.16
CA VAL A 4 19.17 -22.45 -21.71
C VAL A 4 19.17 -20.97 -22.09
N MET A 5 20.30 -20.30 -21.94
CA MET A 5 20.47 -18.89 -22.30
C MET A 5 20.32 -18.66 -23.81
N ASN A 6 20.84 -19.58 -24.64
CA ASN A 6 20.67 -19.49 -26.09
C ASN A 6 19.20 -19.64 -26.56
N ARG A 7 18.38 -20.43 -25.87
CA ARG A 7 16.94 -20.57 -26.17
C ARG A 7 16.16 -19.28 -25.92
N PHE A 8 16.67 -18.41 -25.06
CA PHE A 8 16.05 -17.12 -24.73
C PHE A 8 16.60 -15.95 -25.55
N GLY A 9 17.42 -16.21 -26.59
CA GLY A 9 18.00 -15.16 -27.44
C GLY A 9 19.16 -14.40 -26.80
N PHE A 10 19.83 -14.99 -25.81
CA PHE A 10 20.99 -14.41 -25.17
C PHE A 10 22.25 -14.67 -26.01
N THR A 11 22.60 -13.79 -26.91
CA THR A 11 23.97 -13.69 -27.43
C THR A 11 24.76 -12.74 -26.54
N TYR A 12 25.65 -13.28 -25.75
CA TYR A 12 26.59 -12.49 -24.97
C TYR A 12 27.61 -11.82 -25.92
N ASN A 13 27.36 -10.55 -26.27
CA ASN A 13 28.36 -9.72 -26.93
C ASN A 13 29.01 -8.80 -25.89
N ALA A 14 30.21 -9.14 -25.48
CA ALA A 14 31.05 -8.40 -24.53
C ALA A 14 31.62 -7.09 -25.08
N ALA A 15 30.99 -6.46 -26.05
CA ALA A 15 31.49 -5.24 -26.67
C ALA A 15 30.33 -4.29 -27.05
N HIS A 16 29.80 -3.59 -26.06
CA HIS A 16 29.22 -2.27 -26.34
C HIS A 16 29.40 -1.37 -25.13
N GLY A 17 30.12 -0.27 -25.40
CA GLY A 17 30.36 0.79 -24.43
C GLY A 17 29.05 1.35 -23.84
N ARG A 18 29.10 1.58 -22.54
CA ARG A 18 28.04 2.19 -21.76
C ARG A 18 27.66 3.56 -22.35
N VAL A 19 26.42 3.69 -22.73
CA VAL A 19 25.79 5.01 -22.83
C VAL A 19 25.38 5.40 -21.41
N PRO A 20 25.79 6.55 -20.88
CA PRO A 20 25.38 6.95 -19.54
C PRO A 20 23.87 7.24 -19.55
N GLY A 21 23.10 6.34 -18.96
CA GLY A 21 21.75 6.66 -18.51
C GLY A 21 21.83 7.59 -17.29
N PRO A 22 20.76 8.27 -16.90
CA PRO A 22 20.76 9.21 -15.77
C PRO A 22 21.03 8.58 -14.41
N PHE A 23 21.26 7.27 -14.33
CA PHE A 23 21.72 6.56 -13.15
C PHE A 23 22.81 5.56 -13.51
N VAL A 24 23.99 5.78 -12.98
CA VAL A 24 25.05 4.77 -12.94
C VAL A 24 24.89 4.02 -11.63
N PRO A 25 24.55 2.73 -11.64
CA PRO A 25 24.67 1.91 -10.44
C PRO A 25 26.18 1.80 -10.14
N LEU A 26 26.59 2.15 -8.93
CA LEU A 26 27.89 1.78 -8.43
C LEU A 26 27.98 0.25 -8.44
N GLN A 27 28.89 -0.28 -9.23
CA GLN A 27 29.20 -1.71 -9.24
C GLN A 27 29.87 -2.03 -7.90
N ASP A 28 29.14 -2.70 -7.00
CA ASP A 28 29.79 -3.58 -6.04
C ASP A 28 30.22 -4.82 -6.80
N GLU A 29 31.50 -5.14 -6.72
CA GLU A 29 32.02 -6.40 -7.26
C GLU A 29 31.21 -7.57 -6.68
N PRO A 30 30.83 -8.57 -7.49
CA PRO A 30 30.14 -9.73 -6.99
C PRO A 30 31.09 -10.56 -6.15
N HIS A 31 31.02 -10.45 -4.85
CA HIS A 31 31.43 -11.56 -4.02
C HIS A 31 30.46 -12.71 -4.33
N GLU A 32 30.97 -13.78 -4.95
CA GLU A 32 30.26 -15.04 -5.13
C GLU A 32 29.71 -15.49 -3.78
N VAL A 33 28.43 -15.24 -3.57
CA VAL A 33 27.67 -15.86 -2.50
C VAL A 33 26.67 -16.79 -3.17
N ASP A 34 26.92 -18.10 -3.01
CA ASP A 34 26.07 -19.18 -3.48
C ASP A 34 24.59 -18.86 -3.25
N ALA A 35 23.85 -18.63 -4.32
CA ALA A 35 22.41 -18.32 -4.30
C ALA A 35 21.55 -19.42 -3.62
N VAL A 36 22.08 -20.62 -3.47
CA VAL A 36 21.43 -21.76 -2.80
C VAL A 36 21.49 -21.65 -1.27
N HIS A 37 22.43 -20.90 -0.72
CA HIS A 37 22.57 -20.72 0.73
C HIS A 37 21.84 -19.46 1.26
N ALA A 38 21.47 -18.52 0.41
CA ALA A 38 20.73 -17.31 0.82
C ALA A 38 19.33 -17.60 1.37
N ARG A 39 18.72 -18.73 1.03
CA ARG A 39 17.41 -19.16 1.60
C ARG A 39 17.51 -19.77 3.01
N LYS A 40 18.71 -20.11 3.51
CA LYS A 40 18.88 -20.70 4.86
C LYS A 40 19.56 -19.79 5.87
N ASN A 41 20.12 -18.68 5.45
CA ASN A 41 20.72 -17.66 6.32
C ASN A 41 20.03 -16.30 6.15
N THR A 42 18.71 -16.26 6.20
CA THR A 42 18.05 -15.06 6.67
C THR A 42 18.57 -14.79 8.08
N LYS A 43 19.63 -14.01 8.23
CA LYS A 43 19.80 -13.24 9.45
C LYS A 43 18.45 -12.60 9.67
N THR A 44 17.75 -13.08 10.69
CA THR A 44 16.57 -12.41 11.22
C THR A 44 17.06 -11.01 11.53
N VAL A 45 16.85 -10.08 10.60
CA VAL A 45 16.96 -8.67 10.93
C VAL A 45 15.94 -8.56 12.04
N LEU A 46 16.40 -8.36 13.27
CA LEU A 46 15.53 -8.11 14.41
C LEU A 46 14.71 -6.90 13.99
N VAL A 47 13.52 -7.16 13.47
CA VAL A 47 12.53 -6.11 13.27
C VAL A 47 12.35 -5.50 14.66
N PRO A 48 12.66 -4.21 14.86
CA PRO A 48 12.51 -3.60 16.17
C PRO A 48 11.11 -3.94 16.65
N GLN A 49 10.99 -4.41 17.90
CA GLN A 49 9.69 -4.74 18.48
C GLN A 49 8.89 -3.44 18.56
N ILE A 50 8.01 -3.22 17.56
CA ILE A 50 7.20 -2.02 17.48
C ILE A 50 6.16 -2.09 18.59
N GLN A 51 6.15 -1.08 19.44
CA GLN A 51 5.28 -1.01 20.59
C GLN A 51 3.98 -0.29 20.26
N SER A 52 2.86 -0.83 20.72
CA SER A 52 1.55 -0.21 20.55
C SER A 52 1.23 0.78 21.67
N MET A 53 0.32 1.72 21.42
CA MET A 53 -0.20 2.62 22.45
C MET A 53 -0.93 1.84 23.54
N LYS A 54 -1.62 0.77 23.19
CA LYS A 54 -2.24 -0.13 24.17
C LYS A 54 -1.22 -0.69 25.15
N ASP A 55 -0.08 -1.20 24.66
CA ASP A 55 0.98 -1.73 25.52
C ASP A 55 1.59 -0.64 26.40
N TYR A 56 1.77 0.56 25.85
CA TYR A 56 2.24 1.71 26.61
C TYR A 56 1.27 2.06 27.76
N ILE A 57 -0.01 2.14 27.50
CA ILE A 57 -1.04 2.44 28.50
C ILE A 57 -1.12 1.33 29.56
N LEU A 58 -1.09 0.07 29.14
CA LEU A 58 -1.06 -1.07 30.06
C LEU A 58 0.12 -1.02 31.01
N LYS A 59 1.26 -0.50 30.55
CA LYS A 59 2.48 -0.40 31.36
C LYS A 59 2.50 0.83 32.27
N HIS A 60 2.00 1.97 31.78
CA HIS A 60 2.24 3.27 32.44
C HIS A 60 0.98 3.97 32.99
N CYS A 61 -0.22 3.67 32.45
CA CYS A 61 -1.44 4.46 32.70
C CYS A 61 -2.54 3.72 33.46
N LYS A 62 -2.38 2.44 33.83
CA LYS A 62 -3.39 1.66 34.54
C LYS A 62 -3.95 2.38 35.76
N ARG A 63 -3.06 2.98 36.59
CA ARG A 63 -3.47 3.70 37.78
C ARG A 63 -4.35 4.90 37.48
N LEU A 64 -4.11 5.61 36.38
CA LEU A 64 -4.92 6.75 35.96
C LEU A 64 -6.32 6.31 35.59
N ILE A 65 -6.43 5.26 34.77
CA ILE A 65 -7.69 4.69 34.31
C ILE A 65 -8.53 4.20 35.48
N PHE A 66 -7.94 3.39 36.38
CA PHE A 66 -8.66 2.87 37.54
C PHE A 66 -9.04 3.95 38.55
N ARG A 67 -8.26 5.02 38.67
CA ARG A 67 -8.65 6.18 39.49
C ARG A 67 -9.90 6.85 38.94
N ALA A 68 -9.98 7.07 37.61
CA ALA A 68 -11.16 7.67 37.00
C ALA A 68 -12.41 6.79 37.14
N LEU A 69 -12.28 5.47 36.95
CA LEU A 69 -13.40 4.54 37.17
C LEU A 69 -13.87 4.50 38.63
N ASN A 70 -12.95 4.43 39.60
CA ASN A 70 -13.30 4.42 41.00
C ASN A 70 -13.94 5.74 41.44
N GLN A 71 -13.51 6.86 40.85
CA GLN A 71 -14.19 8.15 41.07
C GLN A 71 -15.60 8.12 40.51
N GLY A 72 -15.79 7.57 39.30
CA GLY A 72 -17.11 7.42 38.70
C GLY A 72 -18.07 6.51 39.50
N VAL A 73 -17.53 5.47 40.16
CA VAL A 73 -18.30 4.64 41.12
C VAL A 73 -18.67 5.45 42.36
N HIS A 74 -17.69 6.16 42.93
CA HIS A 74 -17.91 7.00 44.14
C HIS A 74 -18.93 8.11 43.88
N ASP A 75 -18.90 8.73 42.74
CA ASP A 75 -19.79 9.83 42.35
C ASP A 75 -21.17 9.36 41.84
N GLY A 76 -21.41 8.05 41.85
CA GLY A 76 -22.68 7.46 41.39
C GLY A 76 -22.92 7.54 39.89
N VAL A 77 -21.89 7.81 39.09
CA VAL A 77 -21.95 7.82 37.61
C VAL A 77 -21.93 6.39 37.06
N LEU A 78 -21.30 5.48 37.78
CA LEU A 78 -21.21 4.06 37.41
C LEU A 78 -22.00 3.23 38.43
N ASP A 79 -23.22 2.83 38.02
CA ASP A 79 -24.01 1.84 38.74
C ASP A 79 -23.56 0.43 38.30
N LEU A 80 -22.94 -0.30 39.21
CA LEU A 80 -22.54 -1.67 38.93
C LEU A 80 -23.67 -2.64 39.32
N PRO A 81 -23.93 -3.71 38.52
CA PRO A 81 -25.24 -4.41 38.52
C PRO A 81 -25.45 -5.42 39.66
N LEU A 82 -24.98 -5.19 40.87
CA LEU A 82 -25.12 -6.11 41.98
C LEU A 82 -25.61 -5.39 43.23
N ASP A 83 -26.42 -6.02 44.06
CA ASP A 83 -26.85 -5.58 45.42
C ASP A 83 -25.67 -5.53 46.41
N MET A 84 -24.54 -4.97 46.01
CA MET A 84 -23.33 -4.82 46.79
C MET A 84 -23.18 -3.38 47.28
N ASP A 85 -22.65 -3.24 48.48
CA ASP A 85 -22.22 -1.95 49.00
C ASP A 85 -20.95 -1.48 48.25
N TRP A 86 -21.16 -0.76 47.15
CA TRP A 86 -20.13 -0.31 46.23
C TRP A 86 -19.14 0.67 46.83
N GLY A 87 -19.45 1.26 47.95
CA GLY A 87 -18.47 2.02 48.74
C GLY A 87 -17.26 1.21 49.19
N LYS A 88 -17.34 -0.12 49.05
CA LYS A 88 -16.27 -1.07 49.41
C LYS A 88 -15.58 -1.74 48.24
N VAL A 89 -16.08 -1.57 47.01
CA VAL A 89 -15.47 -2.18 45.83
C VAL A 89 -14.52 -1.20 45.14
N THR A 90 -13.26 -1.62 45.02
CA THR A 90 -12.23 -0.86 44.32
C THR A 90 -11.86 -1.59 43.04
N LEU A 91 -12.04 -0.95 41.91
CA LEU A 91 -11.59 -1.46 40.61
C LEU A 91 -10.07 -1.33 40.49
N SER A 92 -9.41 -2.42 40.13
CA SER A 92 -7.94 -2.50 40.04
C SER A 92 -7.50 -3.44 38.93
N ALA A 93 -6.20 -3.46 38.68
CA ALA A 93 -5.61 -4.38 37.70
C ALA A 93 -5.75 -5.87 38.06
N ALA A 94 -6.14 -6.17 39.31
CA ALA A 94 -6.31 -7.54 39.80
C ALA A 94 -7.71 -8.10 39.43
N ASN A 95 -8.70 -7.22 39.32
CA ASN A 95 -10.10 -7.61 39.02
C ASN A 95 -10.66 -6.96 37.75
N CYS A 96 -9.81 -6.40 36.89
CA CYS A 96 -10.23 -5.79 35.63
C CYS A 96 -9.23 -6.09 34.52
N THR A 97 -9.76 -6.37 33.33
CA THR A 97 -8.96 -6.42 32.12
C THR A 97 -9.15 -5.15 31.30
N ILE A 98 -8.07 -4.58 30.78
CA ILE A 98 -8.13 -3.49 29.82
C ILE A 98 -8.17 -4.12 28.44
N GLY A 99 -9.28 -3.94 27.73
CA GLY A 99 -9.57 -4.51 26.43
C GLY A 99 -9.10 -3.64 25.27
N GLU A 100 -10.02 -3.27 24.42
CA GLU A 100 -9.78 -2.48 23.20
C GLU A 100 -9.64 -1.00 23.51
N MET A 101 -8.97 -0.28 22.59
CA MET A 101 -8.97 1.17 22.53
C MET A 101 -9.58 1.60 21.21
N ASN A 102 -10.56 2.49 21.26
CA ASN A 102 -11.23 3.03 20.11
C ASN A 102 -10.92 4.51 19.99
N PHE A 103 -10.09 4.88 19.01
CA PHE A 103 -9.78 6.28 18.73
C PHE A 103 -10.95 6.92 17.99
N TRP A 104 -11.39 8.09 18.44
CA TRP A 104 -12.52 8.79 17.83
C TRP A 104 -12.18 10.22 17.38
N ARG A 105 -11.02 10.76 17.77
CA ARG A 105 -10.46 12.01 17.27
C ARG A 105 -8.95 12.00 17.39
N TYR A 106 -8.28 12.58 16.41
CA TYR A 106 -6.83 12.86 16.51
C TYR A 106 -6.46 14.08 15.67
N ASP A 107 -5.34 14.70 16.00
CA ASP A 107 -4.58 15.64 15.19
C ASP A 107 -3.10 15.22 15.16
N LYS A 108 -2.22 16.09 14.69
CA LYS A 108 -0.78 15.80 14.61
C LYS A 108 -0.15 15.37 15.95
N TYR A 109 -0.66 15.88 17.06
CA TYR A 109 -0.03 15.74 18.38
C TYR A 109 -0.93 15.14 19.45
N THR A 110 -2.23 15.15 19.24
CA THR A 110 -3.19 14.70 20.22
C THR A 110 -4.10 13.62 19.69
N ALA A 111 -4.55 12.73 20.57
CA ALA A 111 -5.56 11.74 20.26
C ALA A 111 -6.55 11.61 21.40
N LEU A 112 -7.78 11.27 21.07
CA LEU A 112 -8.86 10.96 21.98
C LEU A 112 -9.30 9.52 21.73
N ALA A 113 -9.37 8.73 22.79
CA ALA A 113 -9.74 7.33 22.72
C ALA A 113 -10.68 6.95 23.85
N ASP A 114 -11.58 6.01 23.58
CA ASP A 114 -12.31 5.30 24.62
C ASP A 114 -11.57 3.99 24.93
N VAL A 115 -11.09 3.88 26.16
CA VAL A 115 -10.44 2.67 26.68
C VAL A 115 -11.50 1.77 27.27
N ILE A 116 -11.66 0.58 26.71
CA ILE A 116 -12.65 -0.39 27.18
C ILE A 116 -12.04 -1.20 28.32
N VAL A 117 -12.73 -1.20 29.45
CA VAL A 117 -12.32 -1.93 30.66
C VAL A 117 -13.41 -2.94 31.02
N GLN A 118 -13.02 -4.15 31.26
CA GLN A 118 -13.91 -5.23 31.65
C GLN A 118 -13.60 -5.68 33.08
N PRO A 119 -14.43 -5.30 34.06
CA PRO A 119 -14.36 -5.82 35.40
C PRO A 119 -14.75 -7.29 35.44
N GLU A 120 -14.00 -8.08 36.19
CA GLU A 120 -14.31 -9.46 36.54
C GLU A 120 -14.65 -9.50 38.02
N ILE A 121 -15.92 -9.40 38.34
CA ILE A 121 -16.37 -9.34 39.72
C ILE A 121 -17.03 -10.67 40.05
N CYS A 122 -16.41 -11.44 40.95
CA CYS A 122 -16.94 -12.70 41.47
C CYS A 122 -17.50 -12.46 42.85
N THR A 123 -18.71 -12.86 43.10
CA THR A 123 -19.31 -13.05 44.44
C THR A 123 -19.42 -14.54 44.70
N GLU A 124 -19.69 -14.94 45.97
CA GLU A 124 -19.83 -16.37 46.33
C GLU A 124 -20.91 -17.09 45.46
N ASP A 125 -21.90 -16.33 44.97
CA ASP A 125 -23.06 -16.88 44.25
C ASP A 125 -23.21 -16.40 42.78
N SER A 126 -22.39 -15.47 42.30
CA SER A 126 -22.56 -14.90 40.95
C SER A 126 -21.30 -14.35 40.33
N PHE A 127 -21.24 -14.43 39.00
CA PHE A 127 -20.23 -13.77 38.17
C PHE A 127 -20.91 -12.66 37.37
N ALA A 128 -20.43 -11.43 37.48
CA ALA A 128 -20.92 -10.31 36.70
C ALA A 128 -19.81 -9.69 35.87
N SER A 129 -20.04 -9.55 34.59
CA SER A 129 -19.21 -8.79 33.66
C SER A 129 -19.98 -7.55 33.21
N CYS A 130 -19.43 -6.40 33.49
CA CYS A 130 -20.04 -5.11 33.12
C CYS A 130 -19.01 -4.25 32.37
N PRO A 131 -18.95 -4.32 31.02
CA PRO A 131 -17.98 -3.55 30.28
C PRO A 131 -18.16 -2.04 30.49
N LEU A 132 -17.08 -1.37 30.85
CA LEU A 132 -17.00 0.06 31.10
C LEU A 132 -16.09 0.72 30.03
N TYR A 133 -16.23 2.02 29.88
CA TYR A 133 -15.29 2.83 29.09
C TYR A 133 -14.76 4.00 29.92
N VAL A 134 -13.55 4.42 29.58
CA VAL A 134 -12.93 5.66 30.07
C VAL A 134 -12.40 6.43 28.86
N GLU A 135 -12.85 7.66 28.72
CA GLU A 135 -12.27 8.58 27.76
C GLU A 135 -10.86 8.96 28.18
N LEU A 136 -9.93 8.83 27.25
CA LEU A 136 -8.51 9.13 27.47
C LEU A 136 -8.04 10.16 26.45
N TRP A 137 -7.51 11.26 26.95
CA TRP A 137 -6.83 12.29 26.16
C TRP A 137 -5.34 12.03 26.20
N ILE A 138 -4.73 11.98 25.02
CA ILE A 138 -3.31 11.71 24.83
C ILE A 138 -2.70 12.93 24.15
N ASN A 139 -1.70 13.54 24.78
CA ASN A 139 -0.92 14.64 24.19
C ASN A 139 0.54 14.21 24.07
N MET A 140 1.05 14.28 22.81
CA MET A 140 2.39 13.80 22.46
C MET A 140 3.29 14.94 21.96
N LYS A 141 2.89 16.20 22.11
CA LYS A 141 3.62 17.36 21.59
C LYS A 141 5.00 17.52 22.23
N SER A 142 5.03 17.59 23.56
CA SER A 142 6.26 17.83 24.34
C SER A 142 6.76 16.61 25.10
N GLY A 143 5.97 15.55 25.14
CA GLY A 143 6.22 14.31 25.86
C GLY A 143 5.07 13.35 25.65
N MET A 144 4.73 12.59 26.67
CA MET A 144 3.55 11.73 26.68
C MET A 144 2.73 12.08 27.91
N GLU A 145 1.63 12.81 27.71
CA GLU A 145 0.72 13.24 28.76
C GLU A 145 -0.64 12.59 28.57
N PHE A 146 -1.25 12.18 29.67
CA PHE A 146 -2.55 11.51 29.66
C PHE A 146 -3.50 12.19 30.62
N TYR A 147 -4.74 12.40 30.18
CA TYR A 147 -5.83 12.94 30.98
C TYR A 147 -7.06 12.07 30.76
N THR A 148 -7.77 11.76 31.84
CA THR A 148 -9.05 11.05 31.76
C THR A 148 -10.20 12.04 31.67
N GLY A 149 -11.14 11.73 30.77
CA GLY A 149 -12.40 12.45 30.63
C GLY A 149 -13.57 11.67 31.25
N GLU A 150 -14.65 11.55 30.50
CA GLU A 150 -15.84 10.83 30.92
C GLU A 150 -15.58 9.33 31.10
N CYS A 151 -16.35 8.71 32.00
CA CYS A 151 -16.41 7.27 32.12
C CYS A 151 -17.89 6.82 32.19
N GLY A 152 -18.17 5.59 31.79
CA GLY A 152 -19.53 5.07 31.78
C GLY A 152 -19.59 3.58 31.42
N HIS A 153 -20.82 3.07 31.41
CA HIS A 153 -21.09 1.73 30.88
C HIS A 153 -20.90 1.70 29.37
N LEU A 154 -20.29 0.66 28.83
CA LEU A 154 -20.07 0.53 27.40
C LEU A 154 -21.37 0.62 26.58
N LYS A 155 -22.49 0.14 27.13
CA LYS A 155 -23.84 0.27 26.50
C LYS A 155 -24.29 1.71 26.31
N ASN A 156 -23.76 2.63 27.11
CA ASN A 156 -24.09 4.06 27.10
C ASN A 156 -22.96 4.87 26.42
N LEU A 157 -22.00 4.20 25.75
CA LEU A 157 -20.93 4.90 25.06
C LEU A 157 -21.54 5.88 24.04
N PRO A 158 -21.19 7.18 24.10
CA PRO A 158 -21.71 8.16 23.15
C PRO A 158 -21.37 7.76 21.70
N GLU A 159 -22.26 8.07 20.77
CA GLU A 159 -21.94 7.98 19.36
C GLU A 159 -20.80 8.95 19.05
N ARG A 160 -19.61 8.41 18.76
CA ARG A 160 -18.42 9.18 18.42
C ARG A 160 -18.22 9.18 16.91
N PRO A 161 -17.71 10.27 16.30
CA PRO A 161 -17.25 10.23 14.94
C PRO A 161 -16.12 9.20 14.85
N TYR A 162 -16.23 8.28 13.89
CA TYR A 162 -15.22 7.24 13.71
C TYR A 162 -13.99 7.82 13.03
N TRP A 163 -12.90 7.96 13.79
CA TRP A 163 -11.60 8.35 13.29
C TRP A 163 -10.68 7.13 13.30
N ARG A 164 -10.11 6.81 12.15
CA ARG A 164 -9.30 5.62 11.99
C ARG A 164 -7.85 5.92 12.39
N LEU A 165 -7.51 5.61 13.62
CA LEU A 165 -6.14 5.61 14.10
C LEU A 165 -5.78 4.21 14.60
N SER A 166 -4.67 3.66 14.17
CA SER A 166 -4.21 2.35 14.61
C SER A 166 -3.69 2.39 16.05
N ASN A 167 -3.58 1.22 16.68
CA ASN A 167 -2.94 1.10 18.00
C ASN A 167 -1.46 1.51 18.00
N TYR A 168 -0.86 1.68 16.84
CA TYR A 168 0.51 2.18 16.68
C TYR A 168 0.55 3.69 16.43
N MET A 169 -0.56 4.40 16.57
CA MET A 169 -0.70 5.84 16.32
C MET A 169 -0.42 6.24 14.87
N ILE A 170 -0.73 5.36 13.93
CA ILE A 170 -0.67 5.62 12.49
C ILE A 170 -2.10 5.82 11.99
N PRO A 171 -2.39 6.93 11.29
CA PRO A 171 -3.69 7.11 10.64
C PRO A 171 -3.98 5.97 9.65
N ILE A 172 -5.21 5.47 9.64
CA ILE A 172 -5.67 4.48 8.65
C ILE A 172 -6.40 5.25 7.57
N LEU A 173 -5.66 5.68 6.55
CA LEU A 173 -6.17 6.53 5.48
C LEU A 173 -6.48 5.70 4.24
N ARG A 174 -7.63 5.96 3.62
CA ARG A 174 -7.95 5.46 2.29
C ARG A 174 -7.27 6.34 1.22
N LYS A 175 -7.27 5.86 -0.02
CA LYS A 175 -6.65 6.55 -1.16
C LYS A 175 -7.18 7.98 -1.34
N ASP A 176 -8.49 8.16 -1.24
CA ASP A 176 -9.15 9.46 -1.34
C ASP A 176 -8.83 10.38 -0.16
N GLU A 177 -8.69 9.82 1.04
CA GLU A 177 -8.30 10.56 2.25
C GLU A 177 -6.83 11.00 2.19
N ILE A 178 -5.95 10.19 1.61
CA ILE A 178 -4.55 10.55 1.36
C ILE A 178 -4.47 11.71 0.35
N GLU A 179 -5.24 11.66 -0.74
CA GLU A 179 -5.30 12.74 -1.73
C GLU A 179 -5.80 14.04 -1.08
N ALA A 180 -6.92 13.96 -0.36
CA ALA A 180 -7.49 15.11 0.35
C ALA A 180 -6.52 15.69 1.40
N GLY A 181 -5.83 14.83 2.16
CA GLY A 181 -4.85 15.25 3.16
C GLY A 181 -3.62 15.93 2.54
N ALA A 182 -3.17 15.45 1.38
CA ALA A 182 -2.09 16.10 0.65
C ALA A 182 -2.50 17.51 0.15
N GLU A 183 -3.69 17.65 -0.42
CA GLU A 183 -4.21 18.95 -0.87
C GLU A 183 -4.50 19.88 0.31
N GLU A 184 -5.00 19.38 1.45
CA GLU A 184 -5.17 20.17 2.67
C GLU A 184 -3.83 20.71 3.20
N LEU A 185 -2.76 19.89 3.20
CA LEU A 185 -1.43 20.32 3.59
C LEU A 185 -0.90 21.44 2.67
N LEU A 186 -1.11 21.30 1.36
CA LEU A 186 -0.76 22.36 0.40
C LEU A 186 -1.61 23.62 0.61
N LEU A 187 -2.92 23.49 0.78
CA LEU A 187 -3.81 24.61 1.01
C LEU A 187 -3.40 25.41 2.26
N ARG A 188 -2.99 24.71 3.31
CA ARG A 188 -2.55 25.31 4.57
C ARG A 188 -1.20 26.01 4.45
N LEU A 189 -0.24 25.46 3.71
CA LEU A 189 1.14 25.94 3.70
C LEU A 189 1.57 26.53 2.35
N CYS A 190 1.09 26.02 1.23
CA CYS A 190 1.49 26.42 -0.12
C CYS A 190 0.28 26.55 -1.05
N PRO A 191 -0.71 27.45 -0.76
CA PRO A 191 -1.97 27.49 -1.50
C PRO A 191 -1.80 27.74 -3.01
N ASN A 192 -0.76 28.49 -3.41
CA ASN A 192 -0.49 28.76 -4.84
C ASN A 192 -0.20 27.47 -5.63
N ALA A 193 0.34 26.44 -4.98
CA ALA A 193 0.61 25.16 -5.61
C ALA A 193 -0.68 24.43 -6.06
N LEU A 194 -1.85 24.76 -5.52
CA LEU A 194 -3.15 24.26 -5.98
C LEU A 194 -3.72 25.04 -7.16
N SER A 195 -3.00 26.06 -7.66
CA SER A 195 -3.41 26.86 -8.81
C SER A 195 -2.47 26.71 -10.00
N ASP A 196 -1.20 26.41 -9.76
CA ASP A 196 -0.17 26.21 -10.78
C ASP A 196 0.81 25.10 -10.37
N LEU A 197 0.95 24.06 -11.20
CA LEU A 197 1.91 22.99 -10.96
C LEU A 197 3.37 23.46 -10.95
N ASN A 198 3.68 24.58 -11.57
CA ASN A 198 5.03 25.13 -11.57
C ASN A 198 5.41 25.82 -10.24
N GLU A 199 4.41 26.10 -9.39
CA GLU A 199 4.61 26.61 -8.03
C GLU A 199 4.93 25.50 -7.01
N HIS A 200 4.95 24.23 -7.44
CA HIS A 200 5.30 23.09 -6.58
C HIS A 200 6.79 23.07 -6.30
N ASN A 201 7.15 23.31 -5.04
CA ASN A 201 8.53 23.26 -4.57
C ASN A 201 8.59 22.60 -3.19
N ALA A 202 9.16 21.41 -3.14
CA ALA A 202 9.27 20.63 -1.90
C ALA A 202 10.14 21.31 -0.84
N PHE A 203 11.15 22.08 -1.26
CA PHE A 203 12.01 22.85 -0.32
C PHE A 203 11.20 23.96 0.36
N VAL A 204 10.35 24.66 -0.39
CA VAL A 204 9.47 25.70 0.17
C VAL A 204 8.46 25.09 1.15
N LEU A 205 7.89 23.93 0.83
CA LEU A 205 6.99 23.23 1.76
C LEU A 205 7.73 22.83 3.03
N ALA A 206 8.90 22.20 2.92
CA ALA A 206 9.72 21.80 4.05
C ALA A 206 10.06 23.01 4.95
N GLU A 207 10.50 24.13 4.37
CA GLU A 207 10.79 25.36 5.10
C GLU A 207 9.57 25.89 5.87
N ARG A 208 8.39 25.92 5.23
CA ARG A 208 7.14 26.37 5.87
C ARG A 208 6.65 25.40 6.96
N MET A 209 7.07 24.14 6.91
CA MET A 209 6.86 23.16 7.96
C MET A 209 7.89 23.29 9.10
N GLY A 210 8.90 24.17 8.97
CA GLY A 210 10.00 24.32 9.92
C GLY A 210 11.04 23.20 9.81
N LEU A 211 11.19 22.60 8.63
CA LEU A 211 12.14 21.54 8.34
C LEU A 211 13.33 22.10 7.55
N ASN A 212 14.53 21.70 7.93
CA ASN A 212 15.74 21.90 7.14
C ASN A 212 15.93 20.74 6.16
N VAL A 213 16.60 21.00 5.04
CA VAL A 213 16.95 19.95 4.08
C VAL A 213 18.45 19.92 3.90
N GLU A 214 19.07 18.81 4.22
CA GLU A 214 20.50 18.54 4.03
C GLU A 214 20.72 17.42 3.01
N ARG A 215 21.89 17.43 2.37
CA ARG A 215 22.24 16.47 1.31
C ARG A 215 23.64 15.95 1.57
N LEU A 216 23.76 14.67 1.91
CA LEU A 216 25.04 14.04 2.27
C LEU A 216 25.20 12.65 1.62
N PRO A 217 26.44 12.24 1.30
CA PRO A 217 26.74 10.91 0.79
C PRO A 217 26.79 9.89 1.93
N LEU A 218 25.71 9.14 2.16
CA LEU A 218 25.64 8.16 3.25
C LEU A 218 26.54 6.96 3.00
N TYR A 219 27.32 6.58 4.02
CA TYR A 219 28.19 5.43 3.98
C TYR A 219 27.40 4.12 4.05
N ASN A 220 27.71 3.15 3.17
CA ASN A 220 27.09 1.81 3.12
C ASN A 220 25.55 1.79 3.17
N LYS A 221 24.90 2.82 2.65
CA LYS A 221 23.43 2.92 2.65
C LYS A 221 22.88 3.28 1.26
N SER A 222 23.34 2.55 0.25
CA SER A 222 22.93 2.77 -1.15
C SER A 222 21.41 2.69 -1.36
N ARG A 223 20.71 1.89 -0.53
CA ARG A 223 19.25 1.73 -0.59
C ARG A 223 18.46 2.75 0.22
N THR A 224 19.11 3.59 1.02
CA THR A 224 18.43 4.65 1.78
C THR A 224 18.36 5.90 0.91
N LEU A 225 17.16 6.32 0.55
CA LEU A 225 16.93 7.51 -0.30
C LEU A 225 16.93 8.79 0.53
N SER A 226 16.17 8.79 1.61
CA SER A 226 16.03 9.93 2.53
C SER A 226 15.81 9.48 3.97
N MET A 227 15.91 10.42 4.89
CA MET A 227 15.60 10.27 6.31
C MET A 227 15.09 11.59 6.86
N LEU A 228 14.10 11.52 7.76
CA LEU A 228 13.70 12.66 8.58
C LEU A 228 14.19 12.46 10.01
N PHE A 229 14.85 13.47 10.54
CA PHE A 229 15.29 13.56 11.92
C PHE A 229 14.32 14.44 12.72
N PHE A 230 13.49 13.85 13.57
CA PHE A 230 12.62 14.63 14.47
C PHE A 230 13.40 15.31 15.60
N CYS A 231 14.54 14.76 16.00
CA CYS A 231 15.49 15.36 16.93
C CYS A 231 16.92 15.10 16.43
N ALA A 232 17.90 15.81 17.06
CA ALA A 232 19.30 15.67 16.66
C ALA A 232 19.77 14.20 16.74
N GLY A 233 20.53 13.79 15.73
CA GLY A 233 21.06 12.45 15.61
C GLY A 233 22.36 12.43 14.82
N THR A 234 22.91 11.25 14.58
CA THR A 234 24.15 11.09 13.83
C THR A 234 24.01 10.17 12.65
N VAL A 235 24.79 10.41 11.60
CA VAL A 235 24.92 9.54 10.43
C VAL A 235 26.39 9.38 10.09
N THR A 236 26.73 8.24 9.49
CA THR A 236 28.04 8.03 8.90
C THR A 236 27.98 8.40 7.43
N VAL A 237 28.89 9.25 6.99
CA VAL A 237 29.02 9.72 5.61
C VAL A 237 30.41 9.36 5.09
N GLN A 238 30.54 9.29 3.79
CA GLN A 238 31.82 9.06 3.11
C GLN A 238 31.81 9.88 1.83
N ASP A 239 32.76 10.78 1.68
CA ASP A 239 32.92 11.57 0.47
C ASP A 239 33.33 10.68 -0.72
N ASP A 240 33.03 11.13 -1.93
CA ASP A 240 33.48 10.45 -3.13
C ASP A 240 35.01 10.62 -3.30
N PRO A 241 35.68 9.63 -3.89
CA PRO A 241 37.11 9.74 -4.14
C PRO A 241 37.43 10.91 -5.08
N PRO A 242 38.53 11.62 -4.88
CA PRO A 242 38.88 12.81 -5.69
C PRO A 242 39.13 12.46 -7.17
N SER A 243 39.40 11.21 -7.49
CA SER A 243 39.45 10.68 -8.85
C SER A 243 38.96 9.22 -8.86
N PRO A 244 38.55 8.67 -10.02
CA PRO A 244 38.10 7.27 -10.13
C PRO A 244 39.16 6.23 -9.74
N GLU A 245 40.42 6.62 -9.73
CA GLU A 245 41.56 5.77 -9.41
C GLU A 245 42.04 5.90 -7.95
N ALA A 246 41.48 6.85 -7.20
CA ALA A 246 41.84 7.10 -5.81
C ALA A 246 40.94 6.27 -4.86
N ASP A 247 41.54 5.79 -3.77
CA ASP A 247 40.76 5.16 -2.70
C ASP A 247 39.77 6.18 -2.10
N PRO A 248 38.54 5.73 -1.77
CA PRO A 248 37.58 6.61 -1.13
C PRO A 248 38.10 7.04 0.25
N PRO A 249 37.84 8.28 0.66
CA PRO A 249 38.21 8.77 2.00
C PRO A 249 37.56 7.91 3.11
N GLU A 250 38.22 7.87 4.26
CA GLU A 250 37.67 7.18 5.44
C GLU A 250 36.29 7.74 5.81
N PRO A 251 35.33 6.88 6.15
CA PRO A 251 34.02 7.33 6.61
C PRO A 251 34.10 8.13 7.92
N TYR A 252 33.29 9.15 8.05
CA TYR A 252 33.23 9.97 9.25
C TYR A 252 31.78 10.22 9.70
N THR A 253 31.61 10.62 10.96
CA THR A 253 30.29 10.84 11.56
C THR A 253 29.92 12.32 11.55
N VAL A 254 28.72 12.62 11.06
CA VAL A 254 28.12 13.96 11.04
C VAL A 254 26.91 13.99 11.98
N THR A 255 26.80 15.08 12.77
CA THR A 255 25.61 15.33 13.59
C THR A 255 24.59 16.09 12.75
N ILE A 256 23.38 15.54 12.66
CA ILE A 256 22.25 16.15 11.97
C ILE A 256 21.33 16.79 13.01
N PRO A 257 20.98 18.08 12.84
CA PRO A 257 20.02 18.74 13.72
C PRO A 257 18.64 18.09 13.70
N GLY A 258 17.83 18.30 14.73
CA GLY A 258 16.41 17.94 14.72
C GLY A 258 15.63 18.74 13.67
N ASN A 259 14.48 18.24 13.27
CA ASN A 259 13.64 18.77 12.19
C ASN A 259 14.41 18.92 10.86
N THR A 260 15.21 17.93 10.52
CA THR A 260 16.02 17.92 9.30
C THR A 260 15.71 16.73 8.42
N ILE A 261 15.40 17.00 7.17
CA ILE A 261 15.31 16.00 6.10
C ILE A 261 16.72 15.82 5.52
N LEU A 262 17.21 14.60 5.54
CA LEU A 262 18.49 14.21 4.95
C LEU A 262 18.25 13.43 3.66
N ILE A 263 18.81 13.93 2.55
CA ILE A 263 18.80 13.26 1.25
C ILE A 263 20.15 12.60 1.00
N ASN A 264 20.12 11.30 0.66
CA ASN A 264 21.31 10.55 0.31
C ASN A 264 21.75 10.87 -1.14
N THR A 265 22.83 11.63 -1.30
CA THR A 265 23.32 12.00 -2.64
C THR A 265 23.85 10.84 -3.47
N ARG A 266 24.17 9.70 -2.86
CA ARG A 266 24.60 8.48 -3.57
C ARG A 266 23.42 7.72 -4.16
N ALA A 267 22.21 7.90 -3.60
CA ALA A 267 21.01 7.18 -4.04
C ALA A 267 20.05 8.08 -4.82
N VAL A 268 20.11 9.39 -4.61
CA VAL A 268 19.16 10.36 -5.19
C VAL A 268 19.89 11.48 -5.90
N HIS A 269 19.65 11.59 -7.20
CA HIS A 269 20.22 12.70 -7.98
C HIS A 269 19.64 14.05 -7.55
N LYS A 270 20.47 15.10 -7.59
CA LYS A 270 20.10 16.44 -7.11
C LYS A 270 18.82 17.00 -7.74
N ASP A 271 18.60 16.73 -9.03
CA ASP A 271 17.46 17.25 -9.79
C ASP A 271 16.16 16.48 -9.51
N TYR A 272 16.22 15.34 -8.83
CA TYR A 272 15.10 14.47 -8.59
C TYR A 272 14.74 14.29 -7.11
N CYS A 273 15.32 15.08 -6.20
CA CYS A 273 15.12 14.91 -4.75
C CYS A 273 13.78 15.46 -4.22
N GLN A 274 12.99 16.16 -5.03
CA GLN A 274 11.75 16.78 -4.53
C GLN A 274 10.74 15.76 -3.99
N LEU A 275 10.59 14.60 -4.65
CA LEU A 275 9.64 13.58 -4.19
C LEU A 275 10.04 13.01 -2.83
N GLU A 276 11.33 12.84 -2.58
CA GLU A 276 11.88 12.37 -1.32
C GLU A 276 11.63 13.39 -0.20
N ILE A 277 11.75 14.69 -0.50
CA ILE A 277 11.42 15.74 0.45
C ILE A 277 9.93 15.73 0.78
N TYR A 278 9.05 15.66 -0.23
CA TYR A 278 7.61 15.51 0.00
C TYR A 278 7.27 14.28 0.83
N HIS A 279 7.94 13.16 0.59
CA HIS A 279 7.76 11.92 1.35
C HIS A 279 8.04 12.13 2.85
N GLU A 280 9.16 12.77 3.18
CA GLU A 280 9.51 13.07 4.57
C GLU A 280 8.59 14.14 5.19
N CYS A 281 8.06 15.08 4.39
CA CYS A 281 7.03 16.03 4.84
C CYS A 281 5.75 15.31 5.26
N VAL A 282 5.34 14.25 4.54
CA VAL A 282 4.19 13.42 4.93
C VAL A 282 4.47 12.71 6.25
N HIS A 283 5.65 12.10 6.43
CA HIS A 283 6.00 11.50 7.70
C HIS A 283 5.97 12.51 8.85
N TYR A 284 6.43 13.73 8.62
CA TYR A 284 6.43 14.78 9.63
C TYR A 284 5.01 15.24 10.01
N ASP A 285 4.08 15.30 9.06
CA ASP A 285 2.71 15.76 9.33
C ASP A 285 1.80 14.65 9.84
N TRP A 286 1.83 13.45 9.21
CA TRP A 286 0.86 12.39 9.49
C TRP A 286 1.34 11.33 10.47
N HIS A 287 2.65 11.08 10.57
CA HIS A 287 3.19 9.95 11.31
C HIS A 287 3.98 10.35 12.57
N PHE A 288 3.94 11.62 12.96
CA PHE A 288 4.67 12.13 14.12
C PHE A 288 4.39 11.33 15.41
N MET A 289 3.12 11.01 15.67
CA MET A 289 2.73 10.28 16.89
C MET A 289 3.31 8.87 16.95
N PHE A 290 3.41 8.17 15.80
CA PHE A 290 4.07 6.86 15.73
C PHE A 290 5.53 6.95 16.20
N TYR A 291 6.30 7.85 15.59
CA TYR A 291 7.72 7.99 15.95
C TYR A 291 7.90 8.43 17.40
N ARG A 292 7.04 9.31 17.89
CA ARG A 292 7.05 9.73 19.30
C ARG A 292 6.76 8.57 20.24
N LEU A 293 5.78 7.71 19.93
CA LEU A 293 5.45 6.52 20.71
C LEU A 293 6.65 5.56 20.79
N GLN A 294 7.28 5.26 19.65
CA GLN A 294 8.44 4.36 19.62
C GLN A 294 9.61 4.90 20.46
N HIS A 295 9.87 6.21 20.38
CA HIS A 295 10.90 6.84 21.18
C HIS A 295 10.62 6.74 22.70
N MET A 296 9.38 6.99 23.11
CA MET A 296 8.99 6.91 24.53
C MET A 296 9.09 5.49 25.10
N HIS A 297 8.94 4.48 24.23
CA HIS A 297 9.12 3.08 24.63
C HIS A 297 10.57 2.68 24.83
N THR A 298 11.43 3.09 23.91
CA THR A 298 12.80 2.59 23.84
C THR A 298 13.80 3.55 24.45
N ASN A 299 13.44 4.82 24.67
CA ASN A 299 14.36 5.94 24.91
C ASN A 299 15.47 6.01 23.83
N ASP A 300 15.24 5.43 22.65
CA ASP A 300 16.20 5.40 21.56
C ASP A 300 15.93 6.59 20.60
N ILE A 301 16.91 7.49 20.53
CA ILE A 301 16.87 8.63 19.60
C ILE A 301 16.72 8.15 18.16
N ASN A 302 17.26 6.97 17.81
CA ASN A 302 17.12 6.42 16.47
C ASN A 302 15.67 6.03 16.11
N ALA A 303 14.79 5.83 17.10
CA ALA A 303 13.37 5.63 16.87
C ALA A 303 12.63 6.89 16.39
N LEU A 304 13.27 8.06 16.47
CA LEU A 304 12.73 9.34 16.01
C LEU A 304 13.27 9.76 14.63
N LYS A 305 13.71 8.82 13.83
CA LYS A 305 14.06 9.08 12.43
C LYS A 305 13.37 8.10 11.50
N THR A 306 12.90 8.61 10.38
CA THR A 306 12.43 7.79 9.26
C THR A 306 13.60 7.19 8.52
N ARG A 307 13.34 6.21 7.71
CA ARG A 307 14.31 5.68 6.76
C ARG A 307 13.55 5.15 5.54
N ARG A 308 13.54 5.94 4.48
CA ARG A 308 12.98 5.49 3.22
C ARG A 308 13.93 4.49 2.59
N ILE A 309 13.48 3.25 2.51
CA ILE A 309 14.20 2.14 1.89
C ILE A 309 13.30 1.51 0.83
N VAL A 310 13.91 0.88 -0.14
CA VAL A 310 13.18 -0.03 -1.03
C VAL A 310 12.81 -1.27 -0.22
N ILE A 311 11.52 -1.56 -0.13
CA ILE A 311 11.05 -2.77 0.56
C ILE A 311 11.18 -3.94 -0.41
N THR A 312 11.99 -4.93 -0.03
CA THR A 312 12.29 -6.09 -0.88
C THR A 312 11.66 -7.39 -0.40
N ASP A 313 10.87 -7.37 0.69
CA ASP A 313 10.34 -8.59 1.30
C ASP A 313 8.82 -8.53 1.47
N SER A 314 8.11 -9.39 0.73
CA SER A 314 6.65 -9.54 0.76
C SER A 314 6.14 -10.13 2.09
N SER A 315 6.98 -10.75 2.91
CA SER A 315 6.60 -11.31 4.20
C SER A 315 6.31 -10.24 5.27
N GLN A 316 6.70 -8.99 5.01
CA GLN A 316 6.53 -7.86 5.94
C GLN A 316 5.18 -7.14 5.85
N ASN A 317 4.24 -7.63 5.06
CA ASN A 317 2.93 -7.00 4.80
C ASN A 317 2.02 -6.79 6.02
N LYS A 318 2.39 -7.31 7.18
CA LYS A 318 1.67 -7.09 8.45
C LYS A 318 2.33 -6.04 9.35
N ASN A 319 3.40 -5.40 8.88
CA ASN A 319 4.14 -4.45 9.68
C ASN A 319 3.53 -3.04 9.51
N PRO A 320 3.19 -2.36 10.63
CA PRO A 320 2.74 -0.96 10.61
C PRO A 320 3.65 -0.02 9.82
N LEU A 321 4.96 -0.29 9.77
CA LEU A 321 5.92 0.49 8.98
C LEU A 321 5.63 0.45 7.48
N THR A 322 5.25 -0.70 6.96
CA THR A 322 4.93 -0.84 5.53
C THR A 322 3.72 0.00 5.13
N TRP A 323 2.70 0.00 6.00
CA TRP A 323 1.51 0.83 5.81
C TRP A 323 1.84 2.32 5.82
N MET A 324 2.64 2.74 6.78
CA MET A 324 3.10 4.12 6.92
C MET A 324 3.92 4.57 5.70
N GLU A 325 4.82 3.72 5.20
CA GLU A 325 5.60 3.99 3.99
C GLU A 325 4.70 4.09 2.74
N TRP A 326 3.69 3.23 2.63
CA TRP A 326 2.72 3.31 1.54
C TRP A 326 1.95 4.64 1.55
N GLN A 327 1.48 5.10 2.72
CA GLN A 327 0.82 6.39 2.87
C GLN A 327 1.76 7.55 2.48
N ALA A 328 3.01 7.53 2.97
CA ALA A 328 3.98 8.56 2.67
C ALA A 328 4.33 8.64 1.19
N ASN A 329 4.46 7.48 0.53
CA ASN A 329 4.72 7.43 -0.90
C ASN A 329 3.55 7.96 -1.72
N ARG A 330 2.31 7.56 -1.40
CA ARG A 330 1.14 8.06 -2.11
C ARG A 330 0.93 9.56 -1.85
N GLY A 331 1.05 9.98 -0.60
CA GLY A 331 0.92 11.39 -0.19
C GLY A 331 1.97 12.29 -0.85
N SER A 332 3.21 11.82 -1.00
CA SER A 332 4.26 12.58 -1.67
C SER A 332 3.94 12.86 -3.15
N PHE A 333 3.34 11.91 -3.86
CA PHE A 333 2.84 12.15 -5.21
C PHE A 333 1.63 13.09 -5.21
N GLY A 334 0.74 13.00 -4.23
CA GLY A 334 -0.36 13.95 -4.05
C GLY A 334 0.12 15.37 -3.81
N LEU A 335 1.19 15.54 -3.03
CA LEU A 335 1.84 16.85 -2.81
C LEU A 335 2.53 17.37 -4.07
N MET A 336 3.23 16.52 -4.80
CA MET A 336 3.96 16.90 -6.02
C MET A 336 3.02 17.18 -7.19
N MET A 337 1.93 16.45 -7.31
CA MET A 337 1.00 16.48 -8.43
C MET A 337 -0.44 16.28 -7.91
N PRO A 338 -1.07 17.31 -7.30
CA PRO A 338 -2.39 17.17 -6.70
C PRO A 338 -3.45 16.66 -7.66
N LEU A 339 -4.38 15.87 -7.15
CA LEU A 339 -5.44 15.26 -7.95
C LEU A 339 -6.31 16.30 -8.64
N SER A 340 -6.64 17.39 -7.91
CA SER A 340 -7.42 18.54 -8.42
C SER A 340 -6.76 19.22 -9.61
N MET A 341 -5.43 19.26 -9.66
CA MET A 341 -4.66 19.86 -10.76
C MET A 341 -4.46 18.89 -11.93
N MET A 342 -4.10 17.64 -11.59
CA MET A 342 -3.78 16.64 -12.61
C MET A 342 -5.01 16.16 -13.38
N SER A 343 -6.18 16.02 -12.73
CA SER A 343 -7.38 15.48 -13.39
C SER A 343 -7.84 16.31 -14.59
N PRO A 344 -7.98 17.64 -14.51
CA PRO A 344 -8.29 18.46 -15.68
C PRO A 344 -7.24 18.32 -16.79
N LEU A 345 -5.94 18.41 -16.46
CA LEU A 345 -4.85 18.29 -17.44
C LEU A 345 -4.90 16.98 -18.20
N VAL A 346 -5.13 15.86 -17.50
CA VAL A 346 -5.22 14.54 -18.12
C VAL A 346 -6.46 14.43 -18.99
N ASN A 347 -7.61 14.94 -18.54
CA ASN A 347 -8.86 14.87 -19.32
C ASN A 347 -8.77 15.70 -20.59
N ASP A 348 -8.25 16.93 -20.55
CA ASP A 348 -8.02 17.77 -21.73
C ASP A 348 -7.12 17.08 -22.76
N GLN A 349 -6.06 16.41 -22.28
CA GLN A 349 -5.16 15.65 -23.16
C GLN A 349 -5.84 14.39 -23.75
N LYS A 350 -6.65 13.69 -22.95
CA LYS A 350 -7.42 12.52 -23.44
C LYS A 350 -8.41 12.95 -24.51
N ASP A 351 -9.10 14.06 -24.32
CA ASP A 351 -10.07 14.60 -25.29
C ASP A 351 -9.38 15.02 -26.59
N ALA A 352 -8.22 15.65 -26.51
CA ALA A 352 -7.40 15.99 -27.68
C ALA A 352 -6.92 14.76 -28.48
N LEU A 353 -6.83 13.61 -27.85
CA LEU A 353 -6.44 12.33 -28.47
C LEU A 353 -7.66 11.44 -28.81
N THR A 354 -8.88 11.92 -28.58
CA THR A 354 -10.12 11.22 -28.95
C THR A 354 -10.18 11.10 -30.49
N GLY A 355 -10.50 9.90 -31.00
CA GLY A 355 -10.49 9.62 -32.43
C GLY A 355 -9.13 9.22 -33.04
N SER A 356 -8.04 9.29 -32.26
CA SER A 356 -6.74 8.77 -32.67
C SER A 356 -6.79 7.23 -32.80
N SER A 357 -6.09 6.67 -33.78
CA SER A 357 -5.94 5.22 -33.97
C SER A 357 -4.94 4.57 -33.01
N LEU A 358 -4.31 5.36 -32.12
CA LEU A 358 -3.31 4.87 -31.19
C LEU A 358 -3.97 4.09 -30.04
N HIS A 359 -3.34 2.99 -29.64
CA HIS A 359 -3.75 2.28 -28.41
C HIS A 359 -3.47 3.11 -27.14
N TRP A 360 -4.15 2.80 -26.04
CA TRP A 360 -4.11 3.61 -24.83
C TRP A 360 -2.71 3.74 -24.21
N GLY A 361 -1.88 2.72 -24.22
CA GLY A 361 -0.50 2.83 -23.75
C GLY A 361 0.29 3.93 -24.48
N LYS A 362 0.14 4.03 -25.81
CA LYS A 362 0.77 5.08 -26.61
C LYS A 362 0.17 6.47 -26.33
N ARG A 363 -1.15 6.54 -26.14
CA ARG A 363 -1.81 7.79 -25.76
C ARG A 363 -1.30 8.28 -24.39
N PHE A 364 -1.20 7.41 -23.37
CA PHE A 364 -0.67 7.80 -22.07
C PHE A 364 0.82 8.13 -22.10
N GLU A 365 1.60 7.52 -22.99
CA GLU A 365 2.98 7.93 -23.24
C GLU A 365 3.06 9.39 -23.73
N LEU A 366 2.16 9.77 -24.66
CA LEU A 366 2.10 11.14 -25.16
C LEU A 366 1.61 12.12 -24.08
N ILE A 367 0.59 11.74 -23.32
CA ILE A 367 0.07 12.54 -22.19
C ILE A 367 1.16 12.76 -21.14
N ALA A 368 1.83 11.70 -20.69
CA ALA A 368 2.90 11.80 -19.71
C ALA A 368 4.07 12.67 -20.19
N ARG A 369 4.45 12.52 -21.48
CA ARG A 369 5.51 13.33 -22.09
C ARG A 369 5.14 14.81 -22.16
N ARG A 370 3.88 15.14 -22.49
CA ARG A 370 3.42 16.51 -22.59
C ARG A 370 3.36 17.20 -21.25
N ILE A 371 2.71 16.58 -20.26
CA ILE A 371 2.63 17.10 -18.87
C ILE A 371 4.05 17.28 -18.30
N ALA A 372 4.91 16.28 -18.47
CA ALA A 372 6.29 16.32 -17.98
C ALA A 372 7.07 17.53 -18.54
N ARG A 373 6.90 17.80 -19.85
CA ARG A 373 7.59 18.91 -20.52
C ARG A 373 6.99 20.28 -20.15
N GLU A 374 5.67 20.39 -20.02
CA GLU A 374 4.99 21.65 -19.73
C GLU A 374 5.22 22.13 -18.28
N HIS A 375 5.47 21.18 -17.37
CA HIS A 375 5.62 21.46 -15.93
C HIS A 375 7.00 21.08 -15.37
N ASP A 376 7.98 20.84 -16.23
CA ASP A 376 9.36 20.45 -15.83
C ASP A 376 9.40 19.27 -14.83
N LEU A 377 8.54 18.27 -15.07
CA LEU A 377 8.44 17.08 -14.24
C LEU A 377 9.14 15.88 -14.89
N PRO A 378 9.75 14.97 -14.10
CA PRO A 378 10.29 13.73 -14.64
C PRO A 378 9.15 12.87 -15.22
N LYS A 379 9.26 12.50 -16.50
CA LYS A 379 8.20 11.76 -17.23
C LYS A 379 7.76 10.47 -16.53
N PHE A 380 8.69 9.73 -15.93
CA PHE A 380 8.39 8.52 -15.19
C PHE A 380 7.57 8.78 -13.91
N ARG A 381 7.76 9.93 -13.25
CA ARG A 381 6.95 10.32 -12.09
C ARG A 381 5.54 10.70 -12.51
N VAL A 382 5.40 11.39 -13.65
CA VAL A 382 4.07 11.66 -14.25
C VAL A 382 3.35 10.34 -14.56
N ARG A 383 4.04 9.37 -15.18
CA ARG A 383 3.47 8.04 -15.43
C ARG A 383 3.03 7.36 -14.14
N ALA A 384 3.88 7.35 -13.12
CA ALA A 384 3.55 6.76 -11.82
C ALA A 384 2.32 7.43 -11.19
N ARG A 385 2.25 8.76 -11.27
CA ARG A 385 1.08 9.51 -10.81
C ARG A 385 -0.19 9.15 -11.56
N LEU A 386 -0.13 9.02 -12.88
CA LEU A 386 -1.26 8.59 -13.70
C LEU A 386 -1.80 7.21 -13.26
N ILE A 387 -0.90 6.27 -12.97
CA ILE A 387 -1.28 4.95 -12.44
C ILE A 387 -1.95 5.08 -11.07
N GLN A 388 -1.41 5.90 -10.17
CA GLN A 388 -2.02 6.16 -8.85
C GLN A 388 -3.40 6.81 -8.96
N MET A 389 -3.62 7.64 -9.98
CA MET A 389 -4.92 8.24 -10.31
C MET A 389 -5.88 7.25 -11.01
N ASN A 390 -5.54 5.98 -11.03
CA ASN A 390 -6.33 4.91 -11.64
C ASN A 390 -6.39 4.94 -13.20
N TYR A 391 -5.47 5.65 -13.85
CA TYR A 391 -5.29 5.53 -15.30
C TYR A 391 -4.39 4.34 -15.61
N ILE A 392 -4.91 3.13 -15.36
CA ILE A 392 -4.12 1.88 -15.39
C ILE A 392 -3.47 1.62 -16.76
N ALA A 393 -4.09 2.07 -17.85
CA ALA A 393 -3.49 1.94 -19.19
C ALA A 393 -2.13 2.68 -19.34
N ALA A 394 -1.79 3.58 -18.40
CA ALA A 394 -0.46 4.18 -18.30
C ALA A 394 0.63 3.15 -17.93
N LYS A 395 0.28 1.95 -17.45
CA LYS A 395 1.22 0.83 -17.27
C LYS A 395 1.88 0.41 -18.58
N GLY A 396 1.18 0.54 -19.70
CA GLY A 396 1.73 0.29 -21.04
C GLY A 396 2.62 1.40 -21.59
N ALA A 397 2.77 2.53 -20.88
CA ALA A 397 3.60 3.65 -21.25
C ALA A 397 4.96 3.60 -20.53
N LEU A 398 6.03 4.05 -21.19
CA LEU A 398 7.34 4.27 -20.58
C LEU A 398 7.81 3.14 -19.66
N ASN A 399 8.03 1.96 -20.18
CA ASN A 399 8.63 0.86 -19.44
C ASN A 399 10.13 0.78 -19.76
N TYR A 400 10.93 0.59 -18.70
CA TYR A 400 12.37 0.41 -18.80
C TYR A 400 12.70 -1.02 -18.41
N VAL A 401 13.38 -1.73 -19.27
CA VAL A 401 13.68 -3.16 -19.10
C VAL A 401 15.07 -3.44 -19.60
N ASP A 402 15.86 -4.18 -18.81
CA ASP A 402 17.20 -4.63 -19.18
C ASP A 402 18.11 -3.52 -19.75
N GLY A 403 18.07 -2.32 -19.17
CA GLY A 403 18.93 -1.20 -19.56
C GLY A 403 18.36 -0.30 -20.69
N GLY A 404 17.11 -0.49 -21.11
CA GLY A 404 16.50 0.29 -22.19
C GLY A 404 15.00 0.53 -22.04
N TYR A 405 14.50 1.59 -22.71
CA TYR A 405 13.06 1.80 -22.83
C TYR A 405 12.50 0.94 -23.97
N ILE A 406 11.41 0.24 -23.66
CA ILE A 406 10.64 -0.53 -24.65
C ILE A 406 9.52 0.32 -25.26
N GLU A 407 9.02 -0.09 -26.42
CA GLU A 407 7.88 0.56 -27.07
C GLU A 407 6.63 0.49 -26.17
N PRO A 408 5.83 1.57 -26.12
CA PRO A 408 4.54 1.53 -25.43
C PRO A 408 3.61 0.48 -26.00
N PHE A 409 2.92 -0.25 -25.13
CA PHE A 409 1.99 -1.32 -25.51
C PHE A 409 0.59 -1.09 -24.92
N ALA A 410 -0.40 -1.76 -25.49
CA ALA A 410 -1.76 -1.68 -24.97
C ALA A 410 -1.85 -2.40 -23.62
N PHE A 411 -2.50 -1.74 -22.66
CA PHE A 411 -2.81 -2.33 -21.37
C PHE A 411 -4.33 -2.21 -21.19
N ASP A 412 -5.04 -3.34 -21.26
CA ASP A 412 -6.50 -3.37 -21.25
C ASP A 412 -7.02 -3.67 -19.84
N LEU A 413 -7.95 -2.85 -19.37
CA LEU A 413 -8.61 -2.97 -18.07
C LEU A 413 -9.71 -4.03 -18.04
N SER A 414 -10.19 -4.50 -19.20
CA SER A 414 -11.29 -5.46 -19.25
C SER A 414 -10.95 -6.82 -18.62
N LYS A 415 -9.68 -7.08 -18.34
CA LYS A 415 -9.15 -8.36 -17.85
C LYS A 415 -8.64 -8.34 -16.40
N GLY A 416 -9.06 -7.39 -15.58
CA GLY A 416 -8.70 -7.42 -14.15
C GLY A 416 -8.46 -6.04 -13.53
N ASN A 417 -8.10 -6.04 -12.26
CA ASN A 417 -7.87 -4.84 -11.43
C ASN A 417 -6.54 -4.12 -11.70
N GLY A 418 -5.81 -4.49 -12.75
CA GLY A 418 -4.50 -3.93 -13.04
C GLY A 418 -3.34 -4.49 -12.21
N ASN A 419 -3.56 -5.48 -11.33
CA ASN A 419 -2.49 -6.12 -10.53
C ASN A 419 -1.63 -7.09 -11.36
N TYR A 420 -1.47 -6.83 -12.63
CA TYR A 420 -0.68 -7.67 -13.51
C TYR A 420 0.21 -6.82 -14.41
N THR A 421 1.19 -7.48 -14.99
CA THR A 421 2.10 -6.93 -15.98
C THR A 421 2.30 -7.92 -17.13
N PHE A 422 2.67 -7.41 -18.30
CA PHE A 422 3.18 -8.21 -19.41
C PHE A 422 4.69 -8.12 -19.52
N VAL A 423 5.32 -7.28 -18.66
CA VAL A 423 6.73 -6.94 -18.75
C VAL A 423 7.48 -7.55 -17.59
N LEU A 424 8.59 -8.21 -17.88
CA LEU A 424 9.55 -8.69 -16.89
C LEU A 424 10.98 -8.51 -17.40
N THR A 425 11.92 -8.39 -16.46
CA THR A 425 13.36 -8.38 -16.77
C THR A 425 13.84 -9.79 -17.08
N ARG A 426 15.02 -9.93 -17.68
CA ARG A 426 15.67 -11.23 -17.88
C ARG A 426 15.93 -11.95 -16.56
N GLU A 427 16.17 -11.21 -15.51
CA GLU A 427 16.40 -11.79 -14.19
C GLU A 427 15.11 -12.40 -13.62
N ASN A 428 13.98 -11.68 -13.71
CA ASN A 428 12.67 -12.25 -13.35
C ASN A 428 12.31 -13.45 -14.21
N LEU A 429 12.60 -13.38 -15.53
CA LEU A 429 12.43 -14.52 -16.43
C LEU A 429 13.18 -15.74 -15.91
N PHE A 430 14.45 -15.54 -15.53
CA PHE A 430 15.31 -16.63 -15.06
C PHE A 430 14.83 -17.19 -13.71
N GLU A 431 14.44 -16.34 -12.79
CA GLU A 431 13.91 -16.75 -11.49
C GLU A 431 12.61 -17.54 -11.65
N GLU A 432 11.68 -17.05 -12.46
CA GLU A 432 10.41 -17.73 -12.72
C GLU A 432 10.64 -19.07 -13.43
N TYR A 433 11.57 -19.12 -14.40
CA TYR A 433 11.96 -20.36 -15.07
C TYR A 433 12.56 -21.39 -14.11
N GLN A 434 13.33 -20.97 -13.11
CA GLN A 434 13.91 -21.87 -12.11
C GLN A 434 12.89 -22.38 -11.09
N THR A 435 11.98 -21.53 -10.66
CA THR A 435 11.12 -21.78 -9.49
C THR A 435 9.72 -22.27 -9.86
N ASN A 436 9.22 -21.93 -11.05
CA ASN A 436 7.88 -22.25 -11.50
C ASN A 436 7.90 -23.32 -12.60
N GLN A 437 7.41 -24.52 -12.28
CA GLN A 437 7.42 -25.66 -13.20
C GLN A 437 6.50 -25.40 -14.41
N ASP A 438 5.30 -24.88 -14.20
CA ASP A 438 4.33 -24.62 -15.27
C ASP A 438 4.89 -23.61 -16.26
N PHE A 439 5.53 -22.54 -15.76
CA PHE A 439 6.18 -21.57 -16.61
C PHE A 439 7.33 -22.18 -17.42
N ARG A 440 8.16 -23.02 -16.77
CA ARG A 440 9.27 -23.73 -17.43
C ARG A 440 8.78 -24.60 -18.59
N GLU A 441 7.75 -25.40 -18.34
CA GLU A 441 7.19 -26.28 -19.37
C GLU A 441 6.68 -25.50 -20.58
N ARG A 442 6.09 -24.32 -20.36
CA ARG A 442 5.64 -23.43 -21.44
C ARG A 442 6.79 -22.88 -22.26
N MET A 443 7.85 -22.45 -21.59
CA MET A 443 9.05 -21.95 -22.28
C MET A 443 9.77 -23.06 -23.03
N ASP A 444 9.89 -24.26 -22.45
CA ASP A 444 10.53 -25.42 -23.06
C ASP A 444 9.75 -25.96 -24.28
N SER A 445 8.48 -25.70 -24.36
CA SER A 445 7.66 -26.03 -25.56
C SER A 445 8.13 -25.35 -26.84
N GLY A 446 8.94 -24.28 -26.74
CA GLY A 446 9.37 -23.43 -27.87
C GLY A 446 8.25 -22.55 -28.45
N ARG A 447 7.05 -22.61 -27.87
CA ARG A 447 5.88 -21.81 -28.30
C ARG A 447 6.03 -20.32 -27.96
N TYR A 448 6.84 -20.01 -26.96
CA TYR A 448 7.05 -18.65 -26.48
C TYR A 448 8.51 -18.24 -26.57
N ILE A 449 8.75 -16.94 -26.74
CA ILE A 449 10.08 -16.35 -26.77
C ILE A 449 10.08 -15.03 -25.99
N TYR A 450 11.24 -14.71 -25.37
CA TYR A 450 11.44 -13.41 -24.74
C TYR A 450 11.78 -12.34 -25.76
N VAL A 451 10.98 -11.30 -25.86
CA VAL A 451 11.14 -10.20 -26.79
C VAL A 451 10.79 -8.89 -26.11
N ASP A 452 11.73 -7.95 -26.05
CA ASP A 452 11.48 -6.56 -25.61
C ASP A 452 10.80 -6.49 -24.23
N GLY A 453 11.22 -7.33 -23.29
CA GLY A 453 10.63 -7.42 -21.95
C GLY A 453 9.34 -8.25 -21.86
N HIS A 454 8.89 -8.83 -22.95
CA HIS A 454 7.67 -9.65 -22.99
C HIS A 454 7.98 -11.12 -23.28
N ILE A 455 7.15 -12.02 -22.79
CA ILE A 455 7.11 -13.41 -23.22
C ILE A 455 5.99 -13.52 -24.25
N CYS A 456 6.36 -13.54 -25.50
CA CYS A 456 5.44 -13.51 -26.65
C CYS A 456 5.37 -14.86 -27.36
N LEU A 457 4.25 -15.16 -28.00
CA LEU A 457 4.14 -16.28 -28.93
C LEU A 457 5.20 -16.17 -30.03
N ASN A 458 5.92 -17.25 -30.26
CA ASN A 458 6.99 -17.31 -31.26
C ASN A 458 6.42 -17.48 -32.68
N ASP A 459 5.91 -16.38 -33.25
CA ASP A 459 5.24 -16.34 -34.55
C ASP A 459 5.55 -15.01 -35.26
N GLU A 460 5.81 -15.05 -36.57
CA GLU A 460 6.16 -13.89 -37.39
C GLU A 460 5.08 -12.78 -37.39
N ARG A 461 3.84 -13.10 -37.05
CA ARG A 461 2.76 -12.12 -36.90
C ARG A 461 3.00 -11.18 -35.71
N TYR A 462 3.72 -11.64 -34.69
CA TYR A 462 3.89 -10.93 -33.42
C TYR A 462 5.30 -10.40 -33.25
N ILE A 463 6.29 -11.00 -33.91
CA ILE A 463 7.69 -10.72 -33.73
C ILE A 463 8.34 -10.32 -35.04
N THR A 464 9.15 -9.29 -35.02
CA THR A 464 9.96 -8.86 -36.14
C THR A 464 11.44 -8.79 -35.76
N SER A 465 12.30 -9.17 -36.75
CA SER A 465 13.74 -9.03 -36.60
C SER A 465 14.18 -7.62 -36.98
N THR A 466 14.99 -6.99 -36.14
CA THR A 466 15.60 -5.69 -36.40
C THR A 466 17.12 -5.78 -36.23
N PRO A 467 17.90 -4.80 -36.74
CA PRO A 467 19.35 -4.78 -36.54
C PRO A 467 19.76 -4.81 -35.05
N ASN A 468 18.88 -4.39 -34.15
CA ASN A 468 19.11 -4.34 -32.71
C ASN A 468 18.50 -5.53 -31.95
N GLY A 469 18.05 -6.56 -32.64
CA GLY A 469 17.42 -7.76 -32.08
C GLY A 469 15.95 -7.91 -32.41
N LEU A 470 15.29 -8.84 -31.73
CA LEU A 470 13.86 -9.08 -31.93
C LEU A 470 13.02 -8.00 -31.23
N LYS A 471 11.93 -7.60 -31.89
CA LYS A 471 10.94 -6.65 -31.35
C LYS A 471 9.52 -7.14 -31.60
N LEU A 472 8.59 -6.68 -30.76
CA LEU A 472 7.18 -6.88 -31.01
C LEU A 472 6.76 -6.09 -32.26
N THR A 473 5.89 -6.67 -33.08
CA THR A 473 5.25 -5.94 -34.18
C THR A 473 4.31 -4.85 -33.65
N PRO A 474 4.00 -3.79 -34.42
CA PRO A 474 3.00 -2.79 -34.03
C PRO A 474 1.65 -3.40 -33.66
N TRP A 475 1.28 -4.50 -34.32
CA TRP A 475 0.07 -5.23 -34.00
C TRP A 475 0.16 -5.90 -32.62
N ALA A 476 1.26 -6.58 -32.34
CA ALA A 476 1.49 -7.23 -31.05
C ALA A 476 1.52 -6.22 -29.89
N ASN A 477 2.18 -5.06 -30.07
CA ASN A 477 2.15 -3.97 -29.10
C ASN A 477 0.71 -3.44 -28.82
N ALA A 478 -0.17 -3.47 -29.82
CA ALA A 478 -1.56 -3.09 -29.66
C ALA A 478 -2.44 -4.20 -29.05
N HIS A 479 -1.95 -5.45 -29.00
CA HIS A 479 -2.72 -6.63 -28.59
C HIS A 479 -1.88 -7.59 -27.73
N VAL A 480 -1.09 -7.05 -26.80
CA VAL A 480 -0.20 -7.87 -25.94
C VAL A 480 -0.96 -8.91 -25.14
N ASP A 481 -2.20 -8.63 -24.79
CA ASP A 481 -3.11 -9.54 -24.09
C ASP A 481 -3.47 -10.80 -24.90
N GLN A 482 -3.29 -10.77 -26.23
CA GLN A 482 -3.58 -11.88 -27.12
C GLN A 482 -2.35 -12.71 -27.49
N CYS A 483 -1.16 -12.16 -27.35
CA CYS A 483 0.07 -12.80 -27.80
C CYS A 483 1.17 -12.89 -26.74
N CYS A 484 1.04 -12.25 -25.58
CA CYS A 484 2.04 -12.26 -24.52
C CYS A 484 1.50 -12.89 -23.24
N LEU A 485 2.38 -13.55 -22.49
CA LEU A 485 2.08 -14.08 -21.18
C LEU A 485 1.88 -12.95 -20.17
N ARG A 486 1.00 -13.18 -19.23
CA ARG A 486 0.67 -12.25 -18.15
C ARG A 486 1.27 -12.74 -16.83
N PHE A 487 1.75 -11.80 -16.03
CA PHE A 487 2.36 -12.03 -14.74
C PHE A 487 1.63 -11.22 -13.66
N ILE A 488 1.45 -11.79 -12.48
CA ILE A 488 0.96 -11.05 -11.31
C ILE A 488 2.14 -10.33 -10.67
N ASN A 489 1.97 -9.06 -10.38
CA ASN A 489 2.86 -8.38 -9.48
C ASN A 489 2.47 -8.75 -8.04
N VAL A 490 3.34 -9.50 -7.35
CA VAL A 490 3.07 -10.04 -6.01
C VAL A 490 2.84 -8.95 -4.98
N TYR A 491 3.50 -7.78 -5.13
CA TYR A 491 3.24 -6.63 -4.27
C TYR A 491 1.88 -5.99 -4.52
N GLU A 492 1.41 -6.00 -5.76
CA GLU A 492 0.06 -5.53 -6.09
C GLU A 492 -0.99 -6.39 -5.41
N ALA A 493 -0.82 -7.71 -5.43
CA ALA A 493 -1.70 -8.63 -4.72
C ALA A 493 -1.75 -8.36 -3.20
N CYS A 494 -0.71 -7.77 -2.64
CA CYS A 494 -0.62 -7.39 -1.23
C CYS A 494 -1.07 -5.94 -0.93
N GLY A 495 -1.56 -5.19 -1.91
CA GLY A 495 -1.91 -3.77 -1.74
C GLY A 495 -0.73 -2.80 -1.77
N LEU A 496 0.49 -3.28 -2.02
CA LEU A 496 1.71 -2.48 -2.05
C LEU A 496 2.15 -2.05 -3.45
N SER A 497 1.47 -2.50 -4.49
CA SER A 497 1.86 -2.27 -5.87
C SER A 497 1.95 -0.82 -6.27
N GLU A 498 1.02 0.01 -5.76
CA GLU A 498 1.05 1.44 -6.05
C GLU A 498 2.30 2.10 -5.50
N TYR A 499 2.72 1.68 -4.31
CA TYR A 499 3.99 2.06 -3.75
C TYR A 499 5.11 1.71 -4.69
N CYS A 500 5.10 0.50 -5.12
CA CYS A 500 6.13 0.00 -5.97
C CYS A 500 6.21 0.74 -7.30
N PHE A 501 5.16 0.86 -8.05
CA PHE A 501 5.16 1.60 -9.32
C PHE A 501 5.37 3.11 -9.17
N GLY A 502 5.11 3.66 -7.99
CA GLY A 502 5.26 5.08 -7.70
C GLY A 502 6.69 5.51 -7.35
N CYS A 503 7.49 4.64 -6.78
CA CYS A 503 8.77 5.00 -6.18
C CYS A 503 9.97 4.88 -7.08
N LEU A 504 9.89 4.03 -8.08
CA LEU A 504 11.05 3.66 -8.83
C LEU A 504 10.93 4.01 -10.29
N ASN A 505 11.96 4.57 -10.69
CA ASN A 505 12.30 5.16 -11.92
C ASN A 505 12.49 4.19 -13.04
N SER A 506 12.01 3.06 -13.09
CA SER A 506 12.50 2.11 -14.08
C SER A 506 13.63 1.23 -13.60
N ASP A 507 13.72 1.07 -12.31
CA ASP A 507 14.82 0.30 -11.79
C ASP A 507 14.59 -1.19 -12.03
N GLU A 508 15.52 -1.85 -12.70
CA GLU A 508 15.47 -3.28 -12.96
C GLU A 508 15.36 -4.08 -11.65
N GLU A 509 16.01 -3.61 -10.60
CA GLU A 509 16.01 -4.20 -9.27
C GLU A 509 14.61 -4.30 -8.67
N TYR A 510 13.70 -3.51 -9.20
CA TYR A 510 12.36 -3.35 -8.74
C TYR A 510 11.35 -4.38 -9.30
N ASN A 511 11.50 -4.75 -10.55
CA ASN A 511 10.66 -5.79 -11.15
C ASN A 511 11.12 -7.21 -10.74
N ARG A 512 12.29 -7.32 -10.12
CA ARG A 512 13.04 -8.55 -9.89
C ARG A 512 12.40 -9.55 -8.93
N HIS A 513 11.70 -9.07 -7.90
CA HIS A 513 11.28 -9.92 -6.79
C HIS A 513 9.77 -10.09 -6.63
N TYR A 514 8.96 -9.52 -7.53
CA TYR A 514 7.55 -9.26 -7.25
C TYR A 514 6.58 -9.69 -8.33
N ILE A 515 7.03 -10.40 -9.32
CA ILE A 515 6.18 -10.92 -10.37
C ILE A 515 6.22 -12.44 -10.40
N SER A 516 5.07 -13.03 -10.65
CA SER A 516 4.89 -14.46 -10.79
C SER A 516 3.99 -14.75 -11.99
N PHE A 517 4.25 -15.87 -12.66
CA PHE A 517 3.43 -16.29 -13.78
C PHE A 517 1.96 -16.45 -13.36
N ALA A 518 1.06 -15.78 -14.08
CA ALA A 518 -0.35 -15.74 -13.77
C ALA A 518 -1.22 -16.46 -14.80
N GLU A 519 -0.93 -16.26 -16.08
CA GLU A 519 -1.85 -16.75 -17.11
C GLU A 519 -1.14 -16.89 -18.47
N GLU A 520 -1.51 -17.94 -19.20
CA GLU A 520 -1.13 -18.12 -20.59
C GLU A 520 -1.91 -17.17 -21.50
N SER A 521 -1.24 -16.67 -22.54
CA SER A 521 -1.91 -15.97 -23.62
C SER A 521 -2.78 -16.97 -24.42
N GLY A 522 -4.04 -16.68 -24.50
CA GLY A 522 -5.04 -17.53 -25.13
C GLY A 522 -6.22 -17.80 -24.20
N GLU A 523 -7.42 -17.80 -24.70
CA GLU A 523 -8.60 -18.14 -23.91
C GLU A 523 -8.55 -19.61 -23.49
N LEU A 524 -8.72 -19.86 -22.19
CA LEU A 524 -9.12 -21.18 -21.70
C LEU A 524 -10.38 -21.60 -22.48
N SER A 525 -10.43 -22.81 -22.93
CA SER A 525 -11.65 -23.31 -23.59
C SER A 525 -12.85 -23.18 -22.65
N ALA A 526 -14.02 -22.99 -23.19
CA ALA A 526 -15.25 -22.90 -22.39
C ALA A 526 -15.41 -24.09 -21.44
N ARG A 527 -14.91 -25.26 -21.84
CA ARG A 527 -14.90 -26.48 -21.02
C ARG A 527 -13.96 -26.35 -19.83
N GLU A 528 -12.74 -25.89 -20.01
CA GLU A 528 -11.77 -25.71 -18.92
C GLU A 528 -12.23 -24.66 -17.92
N LYS A 529 -12.83 -23.57 -18.40
CA LYS A 529 -13.47 -22.56 -17.55
C LYS A 529 -14.58 -23.17 -16.69
N LEU A 530 -15.44 -23.98 -17.30
CA LEU A 530 -16.55 -24.65 -16.60
C LEU A 530 -16.03 -25.69 -15.57
N GLU A 531 -15.04 -26.48 -15.94
CA GLU A 531 -14.42 -27.47 -15.04
C GLU A 531 -13.75 -26.79 -13.85
N HIS A 532 -13.08 -25.66 -14.06
CA HIS A 532 -12.48 -24.85 -13.00
C HIS A 532 -13.54 -24.28 -12.07
N MET A 533 -14.57 -23.63 -12.61
CA MET A 533 -15.68 -23.08 -11.83
C MET A 533 -16.36 -24.19 -11.00
N THR A 534 -16.68 -25.33 -11.61
CA THR A 534 -17.33 -26.45 -10.93
C THR A 534 -16.48 -26.99 -9.77
N ARG A 535 -15.17 -27.10 -9.97
CA ARG A 535 -14.24 -27.53 -8.90
C ARG A 535 -14.23 -26.58 -7.72
N VAL A 536 -14.16 -25.28 -7.97
CA VAL A 536 -14.16 -24.28 -6.91
C VAL A 536 -15.51 -24.24 -6.19
N LEU A 537 -16.63 -24.27 -6.92
CA LEU A 537 -17.98 -24.30 -6.34
C LEU A 537 -18.19 -25.51 -5.42
N ASN A 538 -17.75 -26.67 -5.85
CA ASN A 538 -17.87 -27.91 -5.05
C ASN A 538 -16.98 -27.92 -3.79
N ALA A 539 -15.97 -27.04 -3.74
CA ALA A 539 -15.07 -26.91 -2.59
C ALA A 539 -15.54 -25.83 -1.59
N LEU A 540 -16.54 -25.01 -1.93
CA LEU A 540 -17.04 -23.98 -1.04
C LEU A 540 -17.82 -24.58 0.14
N PRO A 541 -17.58 -24.09 1.37
CA PRO A 541 -18.39 -24.46 2.55
C PRO A 541 -19.86 -24.04 2.40
N ASP A 542 -20.73 -24.64 3.21
CA ASP A 542 -22.18 -24.39 3.18
C ASP A 542 -22.58 -23.09 3.90
N THR A 543 -21.76 -22.60 4.82
CA THR A 543 -22.08 -21.41 5.63
C THR A 543 -21.38 -20.16 5.13
N PHE A 544 -21.99 -19.00 5.33
CA PHE A 544 -21.39 -17.71 4.97
C PHE A 544 -20.05 -17.44 5.69
N PRO A 545 -19.91 -17.66 7.04
CA PRO A 545 -18.65 -17.41 7.74
C PRO A 545 -17.49 -18.25 7.23
N GLU A 546 -17.72 -19.53 6.99
CA GLU A 546 -16.69 -20.44 6.50
C GLU A 546 -16.31 -20.12 5.05
N THR A 547 -17.29 -19.83 4.21
CA THR A 547 -17.06 -19.40 2.82
C THR A 547 -16.26 -18.09 2.77
N LEU A 548 -16.62 -17.08 3.55
CA LEU A 548 -15.86 -15.83 3.64
C LEU A 548 -14.41 -16.09 4.10
N SER A 549 -14.23 -16.94 5.13
CA SER A 549 -12.90 -17.31 5.64
C SER A 549 -12.05 -18.03 4.59
N MET A 550 -12.65 -18.94 3.82
CA MET A 550 -11.99 -19.65 2.73
C MET A 550 -11.59 -18.71 1.60
N LEU A 551 -12.51 -17.83 1.16
CA LEU A 551 -12.23 -16.85 0.10
C LEU A 551 -11.14 -15.86 0.50
N MET A 552 -11.12 -15.39 1.73
CA MET A 552 -10.04 -14.54 2.26
C MET A 552 -8.69 -15.27 2.25
N THR A 553 -8.68 -16.56 2.65
CA THR A 553 -7.47 -17.38 2.67
C THR A 553 -6.94 -17.62 1.26
N GLN A 554 -7.82 -17.94 0.31
CA GLN A 554 -7.45 -18.16 -1.09
C GLN A 554 -6.95 -16.88 -1.76
N SER A 555 -7.54 -15.71 -1.41
CA SER A 555 -7.10 -14.40 -1.90
C SER A 555 -5.85 -13.88 -1.19
N GLY A 556 -5.38 -14.54 -0.13
CA GLY A 556 -4.26 -14.07 0.70
C GLY A 556 -4.52 -12.75 1.42
N ILE A 557 -5.80 -12.39 1.65
CA ILE A 557 -6.21 -11.10 2.21
C ILE A 557 -6.43 -11.26 3.72
N THR A 558 -5.76 -10.41 4.52
CA THR A 558 -5.97 -10.34 5.97
C THR A 558 -7.23 -9.53 6.33
N GLU A 559 -7.67 -9.59 7.59
CA GLU A 559 -8.82 -8.80 8.07
C GLU A 559 -8.54 -7.29 7.96
N GLU A 560 -7.31 -6.85 8.22
CA GLU A 560 -6.88 -5.46 8.11
C GLU A 560 -6.90 -4.98 6.64
N ASN A 561 -6.35 -5.79 5.73
CA ASN A 561 -6.38 -5.47 4.30
C ASN A 561 -7.82 -5.45 3.76
N LEU A 562 -8.67 -6.34 4.27
CA LEU A 562 -10.07 -6.36 3.89
C LEU A 562 -10.83 -5.16 4.46
N GLU A 563 -10.52 -4.69 5.67
CA GLU A 563 -11.04 -3.42 6.20
C GLU A 563 -10.69 -2.26 5.29
N GLU A 564 -9.43 -2.14 4.90
CA GLU A 564 -8.98 -1.08 3.98
C GLU A 564 -9.76 -1.07 2.67
N ARG A 565 -9.93 -2.23 2.05
CA ARG A 565 -10.58 -2.36 0.75
C ARG A 565 -12.09 -2.25 0.82
N SER A 566 -12.71 -2.77 1.88
CA SER A 566 -14.17 -2.85 2.03
C SER A 566 -14.77 -1.70 2.81
N GLY A 567 -13.97 -0.95 3.59
CA GLY A 567 -14.46 0.04 4.55
C GLY A 567 -15.24 -0.55 5.73
N ILE A 568 -15.21 -1.86 5.92
CA ILE A 568 -15.85 -2.58 7.02
C ILE A 568 -14.80 -2.82 8.10
N SER A 569 -15.09 -2.47 9.36
CA SER A 569 -14.10 -2.61 10.44
C SER A 569 -13.63 -4.06 10.64
N VAL A 570 -12.35 -4.25 11.02
CA VAL A 570 -11.75 -5.56 11.37
C VAL A 570 -12.64 -6.32 12.35
N ARG A 571 -13.16 -5.64 13.37
CA ARG A 571 -14.09 -6.24 14.34
C ARG A 571 -15.34 -6.82 13.68
N THR A 572 -15.91 -6.12 12.72
CA THR A 572 -17.09 -6.58 11.97
C THR A 572 -16.72 -7.75 11.07
N ILE A 573 -15.58 -7.67 10.36
CA ILE A 573 -15.07 -8.74 9.50
C ILE A 573 -14.80 -10.01 10.32
N SER A 574 -14.09 -9.88 11.44
CA SER A 574 -13.78 -11.00 12.34
C SER A 574 -15.06 -11.68 12.86
N ARG A 575 -16.10 -10.88 13.16
CA ARG A 575 -17.40 -11.38 13.60
C ARG A 575 -18.18 -12.06 12.46
N LEU A 576 -18.10 -11.53 11.23
CA LEU A 576 -18.70 -12.13 10.03
C LEU A 576 -18.07 -13.48 9.66
N ARG A 577 -16.80 -13.69 10.01
CA ARG A 577 -16.07 -14.95 9.76
C ARG A 577 -16.31 -16.04 10.81
N ARG A 578 -16.79 -15.70 12.00
CA ARG A 578 -16.89 -16.62 13.14
C ARG A 578 -18.32 -16.93 13.56
N GLU A 579 -19.24 -16.00 13.35
CA GLU A 579 -20.60 -16.09 13.84
C GLU A 579 -21.58 -16.27 12.69
N GLU A 580 -22.29 -17.36 12.67
CA GLU A 580 -23.45 -17.52 11.81
C GLU A 580 -24.58 -16.60 12.28
N ARG A 581 -25.21 -15.90 11.35
CA ARG A 581 -26.25 -14.90 11.64
C ARG A 581 -27.52 -15.19 10.87
N SER A 582 -28.62 -14.82 11.47
CA SER A 582 -29.91 -14.87 10.80
C SER A 582 -30.07 -13.79 9.70
N ASN A 583 -29.31 -12.68 9.78
CA ASN A 583 -29.40 -11.59 8.82
C ASN A 583 -28.01 -10.96 8.56
N TYR A 584 -27.64 -10.85 7.29
CA TYR A 584 -26.47 -10.16 6.80
C TYR A 584 -26.88 -8.87 6.09
N SER A 585 -26.06 -7.81 6.18
CA SER A 585 -26.29 -6.57 5.44
C SER A 585 -25.93 -6.74 3.97
N MET A 586 -26.87 -6.43 3.08
CA MET A 586 -26.63 -6.45 1.63
C MET A 586 -25.43 -5.58 1.25
N ASP A 587 -25.36 -4.37 1.78
CA ASP A 587 -24.29 -3.41 1.47
C ASP A 587 -22.93 -3.92 1.91
N GLN A 588 -22.85 -4.58 3.08
CA GLN A 588 -21.61 -5.17 3.56
C GLN A 588 -21.17 -6.35 2.68
N VAL A 589 -22.10 -7.23 2.28
CA VAL A 589 -21.75 -8.37 1.43
C VAL A 589 -21.31 -7.91 0.04
N ILE A 590 -21.98 -6.91 -0.55
CA ILE A 590 -21.56 -6.29 -1.82
C ILE A 590 -20.13 -5.71 -1.69
N ALA A 591 -19.87 -4.96 -0.59
CA ALA A 591 -18.54 -4.39 -0.35
C ALA A 591 -17.46 -5.48 -0.18
N LEU A 592 -17.78 -6.59 0.48
CA LEU A 592 -16.86 -7.73 0.60
C LEU A 592 -16.59 -8.39 -0.76
N CYS A 593 -17.63 -8.59 -1.59
CA CYS A 593 -17.44 -9.13 -2.95
C CYS A 593 -16.48 -8.27 -3.77
N VAL A 594 -16.67 -6.94 -3.75
CA VAL A 594 -15.80 -5.98 -4.46
C VAL A 594 -14.39 -5.97 -3.86
N ALA A 595 -14.26 -5.91 -2.54
CA ALA A 595 -12.97 -5.86 -1.84
C ALA A 595 -12.12 -7.14 -2.04
N LEU A 596 -12.79 -8.30 -2.11
CA LEU A 596 -12.18 -9.59 -2.44
C LEU A 596 -12.02 -9.80 -3.95
N GLN A 597 -12.57 -8.88 -4.78
CA GLN A 597 -12.55 -8.95 -6.25
C GLN A 597 -13.11 -10.26 -6.77
N LEU A 598 -14.20 -10.71 -6.18
CA LEU A 598 -14.82 -11.98 -6.54
C LEU A 598 -15.44 -11.92 -7.93
N PRO A 599 -15.16 -12.90 -8.79
CA PRO A 599 -15.86 -13.00 -10.06
C PRO A 599 -17.37 -13.16 -9.85
N PRO A 600 -18.21 -12.80 -10.83
CA PRO A 600 -19.67 -12.78 -10.69
C PRO A 600 -20.27 -14.05 -10.09
N TRP A 601 -19.77 -15.22 -10.50
CA TRP A 601 -20.26 -16.50 -10.03
C TRP A 601 -19.92 -16.79 -8.55
N LEU A 602 -18.74 -16.35 -8.03
CA LEU A 602 -18.41 -16.44 -6.60
C LEU A 602 -19.17 -15.41 -5.76
N SER A 603 -19.38 -14.22 -6.31
CA SER A 603 -20.21 -13.19 -5.67
C SER A 603 -21.65 -13.64 -5.50
N ALA A 604 -22.20 -14.34 -6.49
CA ALA A 604 -23.53 -14.95 -6.39
C ALA A 604 -23.61 -16.01 -5.28
N GLU A 605 -22.60 -16.88 -5.16
CA GLU A 605 -22.51 -17.89 -4.10
C GLU A 605 -22.41 -17.26 -2.71
N LEU A 606 -21.59 -16.23 -2.55
CA LEU A 606 -21.45 -15.55 -1.27
C LEU A 606 -22.75 -14.84 -0.83
N LEU A 607 -23.47 -14.25 -1.79
CA LEU A 607 -24.81 -13.69 -1.55
C LEU A 607 -25.84 -14.77 -1.14
N ASP A 608 -25.81 -15.91 -1.83
CA ASP A 608 -26.73 -17.02 -1.54
C ASP A 608 -26.52 -17.56 -0.13
N ARG A 609 -25.27 -17.79 0.29
CA ARG A 609 -24.93 -18.20 1.65
C ARG A 609 -25.25 -17.16 2.72
N ALA A 610 -25.29 -15.88 2.35
CA ALA A 610 -25.77 -14.82 3.21
C ALA A 610 -27.32 -14.74 3.26
N GLY A 611 -28.03 -15.57 2.50
CA GLY A 611 -29.49 -15.52 2.37
C GLY A 611 -29.98 -14.24 1.67
N LEU A 612 -29.16 -13.62 0.82
CA LEU A 612 -29.45 -12.33 0.20
C LEU A 612 -29.81 -12.49 -1.27
N LEU A 613 -30.94 -11.90 -1.64
CA LEU A 613 -31.44 -11.92 -3.03
C LEU A 613 -31.50 -10.54 -3.63
N LEU A 614 -30.89 -10.32 -4.79
CA LEU A 614 -31.00 -9.09 -5.53
C LEU A 614 -32.37 -8.97 -6.22
N ARG A 615 -33.18 -8.02 -5.77
CA ARG A 615 -34.52 -7.74 -6.27
C ARG A 615 -34.48 -6.84 -7.52
N ARG A 616 -35.63 -6.59 -8.15
CA ARG A 616 -35.74 -5.73 -9.35
C ARG A 616 -35.84 -4.23 -9.03
N THR A 617 -35.32 -3.76 -7.90
CA THR A 617 -35.26 -2.33 -7.58
C THR A 617 -34.11 -1.64 -8.31
N LYS A 618 -34.15 -0.31 -8.44
CA LYS A 618 -33.07 0.48 -9.04
C LYS A 618 -31.74 0.21 -8.34
N GLN A 619 -31.73 0.23 -7.01
CA GLN A 619 -30.56 -0.03 -6.17
C GLN A 619 -29.98 -1.42 -6.42
N HIS A 620 -30.79 -2.48 -6.39
CA HIS A 620 -30.31 -3.85 -6.59
C HIS A 620 -29.90 -4.13 -8.03
N ARG A 621 -30.44 -3.39 -9.01
CA ARG A 621 -29.91 -3.46 -10.40
C ARG A 621 -28.52 -2.84 -10.49
N ALA A 622 -28.27 -1.74 -9.78
CA ALA A 622 -26.94 -1.16 -9.70
C ALA A 622 -25.97 -2.12 -8.99
N TYR A 623 -26.38 -2.79 -7.91
CA TYR A 623 -25.56 -3.81 -7.26
C TYR A 623 -25.23 -4.98 -8.19
N ARG A 624 -26.19 -5.44 -8.98
CA ARG A 624 -25.96 -6.49 -9.98
C ARG A 624 -24.92 -6.05 -11.00
N LEU A 625 -25.03 -4.84 -11.53
CA LEU A 625 -24.05 -4.31 -12.49
C LEU A 625 -22.64 -4.21 -11.86
N ILE A 626 -22.56 -3.80 -10.58
CA ILE A 626 -21.30 -3.76 -9.84
C ILE A 626 -20.68 -5.16 -9.78
N LEU A 627 -21.46 -6.17 -9.37
CA LEU A 627 -20.96 -7.53 -9.21
C LEU A 627 -20.64 -8.22 -10.54
N ASP A 628 -21.36 -7.88 -11.62
CA ASP A 628 -21.19 -8.49 -12.93
C ASP A 628 -20.06 -7.83 -13.74
N CYS A 629 -19.89 -6.50 -13.63
CA CYS A 629 -19.02 -5.73 -14.52
C CYS A 629 -17.97 -4.86 -13.80
N MET A 630 -18.13 -4.57 -12.51
CA MET A 630 -17.26 -3.68 -11.73
C MET A 630 -16.61 -4.38 -10.52
N PHE A 631 -16.69 -5.70 -10.44
CA PHE A 631 -16.16 -6.47 -9.29
C PHE A 631 -14.65 -6.35 -9.12
N MET A 632 -13.92 -5.91 -10.14
CA MET A 632 -12.49 -5.66 -10.11
C MET A 632 -12.15 -4.19 -9.77
N ASP A 633 -13.15 -3.32 -9.67
CA ASP A 633 -12.98 -1.93 -9.33
C ASP A 633 -12.74 -1.72 -7.82
N THR A 634 -12.30 -0.52 -7.45
CA THR A 634 -12.17 -0.16 -6.04
C THR A 634 -13.53 0.21 -5.46
N LEU A 635 -13.65 0.09 -4.13
CA LEU A 635 -14.86 0.51 -3.42
C LEU A 635 -15.21 1.97 -3.71
N ASP A 636 -14.23 2.85 -3.82
CA ASP A 636 -14.44 4.28 -4.10
C ASP A 636 -15.02 4.51 -5.50
N THR A 637 -14.57 3.75 -6.50
CA THR A 637 -15.16 3.75 -7.84
C THR A 637 -16.61 3.30 -7.78
N VAL A 638 -16.90 2.22 -7.07
CA VAL A 638 -18.25 1.69 -6.87
C VAL A 638 -19.16 2.70 -6.15
N GLN A 639 -18.68 3.34 -5.10
CA GLN A 639 -19.41 4.39 -4.39
C GLN A 639 -19.72 5.59 -5.29
N SER A 640 -18.75 5.99 -6.10
CA SER A 640 -18.91 7.09 -7.06
C SER A 640 -19.92 6.74 -8.15
N PHE A 641 -19.88 5.52 -8.67
CA PHE A 641 -20.86 5.00 -9.63
C PHE A 641 -22.27 5.00 -9.04
N LEU A 642 -22.47 4.52 -7.80
CA LEU A 642 -23.78 4.52 -7.14
C LEU A 642 -24.36 5.94 -7.03
N ARG A 643 -23.54 6.91 -6.58
CA ARG A 643 -23.98 8.32 -6.49
C ARG A 643 -24.33 8.89 -7.86
N ALA A 644 -23.47 8.69 -8.87
CA ALA A 644 -23.73 9.16 -10.23
C ALA A 644 -25.00 8.54 -10.84
N SER A 645 -25.30 7.30 -10.48
CA SER A 645 -26.53 6.60 -10.90
C SER A 645 -27.77 7.01 -10.12
N GLY A 646 -27.67 7.95 -9.16
CA GLY A 646 -28.78 8.33 -8.28
C GLY A 646 -29.27 7.18 -7.41
N CYS A 647 -28.33 6.35 -6.96
CA CYS A 647 -28.51 5.28 -5.99
C CYS A 647 -27.88 5.67 -4.65
N GLU A 648 -28.33 5.05 -3.56
CA GLU A 648 -27.69 5.24 -2.26
C GLU A 648 -26.29 4.60 -2.25
N ALA A 649 -25.34 5.28 -1.63
CA ALA A 649 -24.03 4.73 -1.36
C ALA A 649 -24.11 3.54 -0.38
N LEU A 650 -23.17 2.59 -0.46
CA LEU A 650 -23.14 1.44 0.45
C LEU A 650 -22.97 1.91 1.90
N LYS A 651 -23.85 1.46 2.78
CA LYS A 651 -23.85 1.76 4.22
C LYS A 651 -23.00 0.71 4.93
N LEU A 652 -21.73 1.01 5.19
CA LEU A 652 -20.73 0.05 5.66
C LEU A 652 -20.52 0.07 7.18
N LYS A 653 -21.10 1.07 7.90
CA LYS A 653 -21.07 1.09 9.36
C LYS A 653 -21.92 -0.05 9.91
N ALA A 654 -21.44 -0.72 10.97
CA ALA A 654 -22.26 -1.64 11.73
C ALA A 654 -23.44 -0.85 12.32
N ILE A 655 -24.65 -1.36 12.12
CA ILE A 655 -25.85 -0.87 12.82
C ILE A 655 -25.74 -1.29 14.29
#